data_61293159e39402366a618a7a1f46f292
#
_entry.id   61293159e39402366a618a7a1f46f292
#
_cell.length_a   1.000
_cell.length_b   1.000
_cell.length_c   1.000
_cell.angle_alpha   90.00
_cell.angle_beta   90.00
_cell.angle_gamma   90.00
#
_symmetry.space_group_name_H-M   'P 1'
#
loop_
_entity.id
_entity.type
_entity.pdbx_description
1 polymer ?
#
loop_
_entity_poly.entity_id
_entity_poly.type
_entity_poly.pdbx_seq_one_letter_code
_entity_poly.pdbx_strand_id
1 'polypeptide(L)'
;MNIDKICEQLTIDEKIRLLGGVGDWHTYDCNGKIPSIMMTDGPHGIRKLEQEKVGDIETSKPATCFPTASAIACSWNPAIVKKMGEAIAKEAKKEQISIVLGCGINIKRSPLCGRNFEYFSEDPYLTGKLATGYIEGVQSLGIGTSLKHYAVNSQETRRMTSNSQIDERTLREIYLSAFEEVVKKAKPTSVMASYNRINGEFGARNKYLLTDVLRKEWKYQGGVVSDWGAANDIVSCMKNGLTLEMPDPKGFHTDVLKEAYKDGRITGQELDNWTKNVLQNFVSLHKNIEENYEVDMEEQNQVARKLENESAVLLKNNGVLPIGKEKKVIIIGELARQMRFQGGGSSHIQPTKMTNAIEVIREKGYQVTYIQGYQNEKEELGEKQLQDTIEKLKQEYRKKDCVILYFIGLTESYEGEGYDRKNLKIPQNQEELLAEIAETVGKDHIAAISFGGAPMDFSFEKNVGAILHMYLGGQAVGESVADLISGEVNPSGKLAETIPFSEKDTPAWRYFAPPNDDVEYRESIFVGYRYYETFHVPVKYPFGYGLSYTSFSYSELNVPEVYSGGKIQIGFKIKNIGKVSGAEIAQLYICPIESDVIRSHIELKGFQKIYLHPGEEKEVILELDERSFSVYDVEKKAFSMLSGKYQICIGASVHDLQLKANMEVVGNSYFRNERELFPDYFREQPHGMEISAEQFYQLLGGEPKHDKEKKRGEYTVYDSYQDVVNVSMFGKFVRGVVHIGLKIILRGKSERDPAFKMVKMGVEEGNLEGLIATSGGIATPKLIDMLVYNANKKYLQAFKRLLKK
;
A
#
# COMPACT_ATOMS: atom_id res chain seq x y z
N MET A 1 21.89 -26.43 7.82
CA MET A 1 21.39 -26.58 9.23
C MET A 1 20.54 -27.83 9.32
N ASN A 2 20.81 -28.75 10.29
CA ASN A 2 19.94 -29.92 10.51
C ASN A 2 18.86 -29.56 11.52
N ILE A 3 17.66 -29.25 11.01
CA ILE A 3 16.54 -28.70 11.78
C ILE A 3 16.02 -29.67 12.83
N ASP A 4 15.92 -30.97 12.49
CA ASP A 4 15.45 -32.00 13.42
C ASP A 4 16.38 -32.14 14.60
N LYS A 5 17.67 -32.24 14.35
CA LYS A 5 18.69 -32.34 15.41
C LYS A 5 18.72 -31.11 16.33
N ILE A 6 18.54 -29.91 15.77
CA ILE A 6 18.46 -28.67 16.57
C ILE A 6 17.21 -28.71 17.41
N CYS A 7 16.06 -29.02 16.83
CA CYS A 7 14.78 -29.08 17.55
C CYS A 7 14.85 -30.07 18.74
N GLU A 8 15.52 -31.22 18.58
CA GLU A 8 15.73 -32.20 19.67
C GLU A 8 16.61 -31.67 20.80
N GLN A 9 17.55 -30.76 20.52
CA GLN A 9 18.46 -30.19 21.51
C GLN A 9 17.88 -29.01 22.29
N LEU A 10 16.75 -28.44 21.82
CA LEU A 10 16.08 -27.36 22.49
C LEU A 10 15.18 -27.86 23.63
N THR A 11 15.23 -27.20 24.77
CA THR A 11 14.28 -27.42 25.84
C THR A 11 12.88 -26.91 25.47
N ILE A 12 11.85 -27.36 26.19
CA ILE A 12 10.48 -26.88 26.00
C ILE A 12 10.40 -25.37 26.16
N ASP A 13 11.08 -24.80 27.17
CA ASP A 13 11.10 -23.36 27.39
C ASP A 13 11.75 -22.61 26.23
N GLU A 14 12.84 -23.12 25.66
CA GLU A 14 13.49 -22.52 24.49
C GLU A 14 12.63 -22.62 23.25
N LYS A 15 11.94 -23.73 23.01
CA LYS A 15 11.01 -23.91 21.90
C LYS A 15 9.85 -22.92 21.98
N ILE A 16 9.25 -22.78 23.17
CA ILE A 16 8.15 -21.82 23.37
C ILE A 16 8.64 -20.39 23.16
N ARG A 17 9.81 -20.04 23.74
CA ARG A 17 10.38 -18.71 23.63
C ARG A 17 10.75 -18.35 22.18
N LEU A 18 11.13 -19.31 21.36
CA LEU A 18 11.47 -19.13 19.94
C LEU A 18 10.26 -18.73 19.07
N LEU A 19 9.03 -18.96 19.54
CA LEU A 19 7.81 -18.60 18.82
C LEU A 19 7.50 -17.09 18.88
N GLY A 20 8.20 -16.35 19.76
CA GLY A 20 8.08 -14.90 19.90
C GLY A 20 9.41 -14.18 19.67
N GLY A 21 9.34 -12.96 19.18
CA GLY A 21 10.50 -12.11 18.93
C GLY A 21 11.19 -11.61 20.20
N VAL A 22 12.42 -11.11 20.04
CA VAL A 22 13.21 -10.45 21.08
C VAL A 22 13.42 -9.00 20.67
N GLY A 23 13.00 -8.04 21.53
CA GLY A 23 12.87 -6.67 21.10
C GLY A 23 11.90 -6.56 19.92
N ASP A 24 12.01 -5.49 19.16
CA ASP A 24 11.10 -5.26 18.04
C ASP A 24 11.53 -5.96 16.73
N TRP A 25 12.79 -6.48 16.66
CA TRP A 25 13.38 -6.83 15.37
C TRP A 25 14.07 -8.19 15.27
N HIS A 26 14.28 -8.90 16.39
CA HIS A 26 15.12 -10.10 16.42
C HIS A 26 14.35 -11.37 16.78
N THR A 27 14.81 -12.51 16.28
CA THR A 27 14.40 -13.82 16.80
C THR A 27 15.23 -14.21 18.02
N TYR A 28 14.67 -15.06 18.88
CA TYR A 28 15.40 -15.59 20.05
C TYR A 28 16.50 -16.56 19.62
N ASP A 29 17.68 -16.43 20.23
CA ASP A 29 18.87 -17.22 19.93
C ASP A 29 18.98 -18.54 20.71
N CYS A 30 18.00 -18.88 21.50
CA CYS A 30 17.98 -20.06 22.39
C CYS A 30 19.23 -20.17 23.26
N ASN A 31 19.63 -19.08 23.94
CA ASN A 31 20.80 -18.98 24.77
C ASN A 31 22.13 -19.30 24.01
N GLY A 32 22.23 -18.83 22.78
CA GLY A 32 23.42 -19.02 21.93
C GLY A 32 23.48 -20.37 21.19
N LYS A 33 22.44 -21.21 21.28
CA LYS A 33 22.39 -22.49 20.56
C LYS A 33 22.10 -22.35 19.07
N ILE A 34 21.43 -21.28 18.67
CA ILE A 34 21.10 -20.95 17.29
C ILE A 34 21.38 -19.46 17.04
N PRO A 35 21.62 -19.05 15.79
CA PRO A 35 21.77 -17.63 15.50
C PRO A 35 20.44 -16.91 15.61
N SER A 36 20.47 -15.68 16.16
CA SER A 36 19.39 -14.72 16.01
C SER A 36 19.42 -14.12 14.61
N ILE A 37 18.27 -13.83 14.03
CA ILE A 37 18.14 -13.09 12.78
C ILE A 37 17.44 -11.77 13.01
N MET A 38 17.77 -10.78 12.19
CA MET A 38 17.14 -9.47 12.20
C MET A 38 16.14 -9.32 11.05
N MET A 39 14.96 -8.77 11.37
CA MET A 39 13.98 -8.23 10.41
C MET A 39 13.97 -6.72 10.51
N THR A 40 13.58 -6.02 9.45
CA THR A 40 13.38 -4.57 9.52
C THR A 40 12.32 -4.12 8.53
N ASP A 41 11.66 -3.01 8.84
CA ASP A 41 10.86 -2.30 7.86
C ASP A 41 11.70 -1.89 6.66
N GLY A 42 11.00 -1.67 5.52
CA GLY A 42 11.69 -1.20 4.35
C GLY A 42 11.07 -1.60 3.02
N PRO A 43 9.75 -1.33 2.78
CA PRO A 43 9.12 -1.66 1.49
C PRO A 43 9.72 -0.87 0.33
N HIS A 44 10.32 0.30 0.58
CA HIS A 44 10.98 1.12 -0.43
C HIS A 44 12.38 1.63 0.01
N GLY A 45 13.06 0.87 0.90
CA GLY A 45 14.39 1.11 1.42
C GLY A 45 14.52 0.59 2.85
N ILE A 46 15.74 0.38 3.33
CA ILE A 46 15.98 -0.22 4.65
C ILE A 46 15.73 0.79 5.75
N ARG A 47 14.95 0.41 6.78
CA ARG A 47 14.77 1.19 7.99
C ARG A 47 15.32 0.44 9.20
N LYS A 48 16.62 0.53 9.41
CA LYS A 48 17.30 -0.02 10.59
C LYS A 48 17.50 1.07 11.64
N LEU A 49 16.97 0.89 12.85
CA LEU A 49 17.15 1.86 13.93
C LEU A 49 18.62 1.89 14.40
N GLU A 50 19.14 3.09 14.73
CA GLU A 50 20.48 3.23 15.32
C GLU A 50 20.53 2.69 16.75
N GLN A 51 19.45 2.93 17.50
CA GLN A 51 19.22 2.39 18.84
C GLN A 51 17.78 1.92 18.92
N GLU A 52 17.56 0.71 19.41
CA GLU A 52 16.22 0.16 19.61
C GLU A 52 15.52 0.85 20.80
N LYS A 53 15.02 2.06 20.57
CA LYS A 53 14.18 2.78 21.54
C LYS A 53 12.74 2.65 21.14
N VAL A 54 11.90 2.22 22.07
CA VAL A 54 10.46 2.13 21.86
C VAL A 54 9.87 3.47 21.45
N GLY A 55 9.13 3.47 20.35
CA GLY A 55 8.45 4.66 19.82
C GLY A 55 9.33 5.62 19.02
N ASP A 56 10.60 5.28 18.77
CA ASP A 56 11.48 6.06 17.91
C ASP A 56 11.22 5.74 16.44
N ILE A 57 10.55 6.64 15.74
CA ILE A 57 10.22 6.50 14.32
C ILE A 57 11.23 7.24 13.43
N GLU A 58 12.06 8.12 14.00
CA GLU A 58 12.86 9.10 13.26
C GLU A 58 14.35 8.78 13.21
N THR A 59 14.91 8.04 14.18
CA THR A 59 16.35 7.77 14.21
C THR A 59 16.68 6.41 13.60
N SER A 60 16.67 6.35 12.28
CA SER A 60 17.19 5.19 11.55
C SER A 60 18.55 5.51 10.93
N LYS A 61 19.34 4.45 10.69
CA LYS A 61 20.55 4.58 9.88
C LYS A 61 20.20 5.09 8.49
N PRO A 62 21.03 5.96 7.90
CA PRO A 62 20.85 6.40 6.53
C PRO A 62 20.83 5.22 5.55
N ALA A 63 19.83 5.20 4.67
CA ALA A 63 19.66 4.20 3.62
C ALA A 63 19.10 4.86 2.36
N THR A 64 19.16 4.19 1.22
CA THR A 64 18.55 4.71 0.00
C THR A 64 17.04 4.66 0.11
N CYS A 65 16.39 5.81 -0.01
CA CYS A 65 14.94 5.91 -0.15
C CYS A 65 14.56 5.81 -1.63
N PHE A 66 14.06 4.65 -2.04
CA PHE A 66 13.55 4.42 -3.39
C PHE A 66 12.12 4.99 -3.55
N PRO A 67 11.58 5.10 -4.78
CA PRO A 67 10.18 5.45 -4.98
C PRO A 67 9.23 4.52 -4.22
N THR A 68 8.19 5.10 -3.64
CA THR A 68 7.15 4.33 -2.93
C THR A 68 6.40 3.38 -3.88
N ALA A 69 5.65 2.42 -3.33
CA ALA A 69 4.90 1.48 -4.14
C ALA A 69 3.90 2.17 -5.08
N SER A 70 3.24 3.24 -4.64
CA SER A 70 2.33 4.03 -5.49
C SER A 70 3.06 4.70 -6.66
N ALA A 71 4.28 5.21 -6.44
CA ALA A 71 5.11 5.79 -7.50
C ALA A 71 5.58 4.71 -8.47
N ILE A 72 6.30 3.68 -7.97
CA ILE A 72 6.90 2.66 -8.83
C ILE A 72 5.85 1.83 -9.60
N ALA A 73 4.61 1.74 -9.09
CA ALA A 73 3.52 1.08 -9.81
C ALA A 73 3.20 1.75 -11.14
N CYS A 74 3.38 3.06 -11.24
CA CYS A 74 3.17 3.81 -12.48
C CYS A 74 4.20 3.50 -13.56
N SER A 75 5.28 2.81 -13.24
CA SER A 75 6.22 2.28 -14.25
C SER A 75 5.62 1.15 -15.09
N TRP A 76 4.65 0.39 -14.57
CA TRP A 76 4.09 -0.82 -15.19
C TRP A 76 5.17 -1.80 -15.67
N ASN A 77 6.28 -1.88 -14.96
CA ASN A 77 7.46 -2.62 -15.37
C ASN A 77 7.99 -3.54 -14.24
N PRO A 78 7.56 -4.81 -14.20
CA PRO A 78 8.04 -5.76 -13.18
C PRO A 78 9.56 -5.92 -13.15
N ALA A 79 10.25 -5.75 -14.29
CA ALA A 79 11.69 -5.90 -14.36
C ALA A 79 12.44 -4.76 -13.62
N ILE A 80 11.90 -3.54 -13.65
CA ILE A 80 12.52 -2.43 -12.91
C ILE A 80 12.20 -2.51 -11.41
N VAL A 81 11.02 -3.01 -11.05
CA VAL A 81 10.66 -3.29 -9.65
C VAL A 81 11.56 -4.39 -9.07
N LYS A 82 11.93 -5.40 -9.89
CA LYS A 82 12.93 -6.41 -9.51
C LYS A 82 14.29 -5.77 -9.22
N LYS A 83 14.75 -4.83 -10.04
CA LYS A 83 16.00 -4.08 -9.78
C LYS A 83 15.94 -3.28 -8.49
N MET A 84 14.80 -2.69 -8.16
CA MET A 84 14.58 -2.06 -6.85
C MET A 84 14.76 -3.06 -5.72
N GLY A 85 14.14 -4.24 -5.82
CA GLY A 85 14.31 -5.32 -4.84
C GLY A 85 15.76 -5.77 -4.68
N GLU A 86 16.51 -5.92 -5.77
CA GLU A 86 17.95 -6.22 -5.77
C GLU A 86 18.76 -5.14 -5.06
N ALA A 87 18.44 -3.86 -5.29
CA ALA A 87 19.11 -2.74 -4.66
C ALA A 87 18.85 -2.70 -3.13
N ILE A 88 17.61 -2.91 -2.70
CA ILE A 88 17.23 -3.03 -1.29
C ILE A 88 17.99 -4.20 -0.63
N ALA A 89 18.09 -5.35 -1.31
CA ALA A 89 18.78 -6.51 -0.78
C ALA A 89 20.28 -6.30 -0.60
N LYS A 90 20.94 -5.54 -1.47
CA LYS A 90 22.35 -5.13 -1.29
C LYS A 90 22.53 -4.36 0.03
N GLU A 91 21.69 -3.39 0.32
CA GLU A 91 21.76 -2.63 1.57
C GLU A 91 21.39 -3.49 2.79
N ALA A 92 20.41 -4.39 2.65
CA ALA A 92 20.06 -5.35 3.70
C ALA A 92 21.26 -6.24 4.07
N LYS A 93 22.03 -6.73 3.10
CA LYS A 93 23.28 -7.48 3.34
C LYS A 93 24.31 -6.63 4.09
N LYS A 94 24.56 -5.40 3.62
CA LYS A 94 25.47 -4.46 4.29
C LYS A 94 25.12 -4.26 5.76
N GLU A 95 23.82 -4.15 6.06
CA GLU A 95 23.32 -3.93 7.41
C GLU A 95 23.05 -5.24 8.19
N GLN A 96 23.42 -6.42 7.65
CA GLN A 96 23.22 -7.74 8.27
C GLN A 96 21.75 -8.03 8.60
N ILE A 97 20.82 -7.58 7.74
CA ILE A 97 19.40 -7.83 7.85
C ILE A 97 19.08 -9.12 7.10
N SER A 98 18.34 -10.02 7.74
CA SER A 98 17.93 -11.29 7.15
C SER A 98 16.61 -11.22 6.40
N ILE A 99 15.68 -10.33 6.83
CA ILE A 99 14.34 -10.20 6.24
C ILE A 99 13.96 -8.74 6.14
N VAL A 100 13.46 -8.34 4.97
CA VAL A 100 12.83 -7.05 4.72
C VAL A 100 11.32 -7.21 4.81
N LEU A 101 10.66 -6.39 5.65
CA LEU A 101 9.21 -6.39 5.85
C LEU A 101 8.52 -5.62 4.72
N GLY A 102 8.36 -6.27 3.59
CA GLY A 102 7.81 -5.73 2.35
C GLY A 102 7.62 -6.81 1.29
N CYS A 103 6.94 -6.49 0.22
CA CYS A 103 6.22 -5.25 -0.08
C CYS A 103 4.77 -5.27 0.43
N GLY A 104 4.15 -4.10 0.54
CA GLY A 104 2.72 -3.97 0.81
C GLY A 104 1.90 -4.13 -0.47
N ILE A 105 0.89 -5.02 -0.45
CA ILE A 105 0.08 -5.32 -1.64
C ILE A 105 -1.43 -5.29 -1.41
N ASN A 106 -1.88 -4.62 -0.37
CA ASN A 106 -3.31 -4.39 -0.18
C ASN A 106 -3.86 -3.56 -1.35
N ILE A 107 -5.09 -3.87 -1.75
CA ILE A 107 -5.75 -3.15 -2.84
C ILE A 107 -6.18 -1.77 -2.36
N LYS A 108 -5.95 -0.75 -3.18
CA LYS A 108 -6.38 0.63 -2.96
C LYS A 108 -7.90 0.74 -3.12
N ARG A 109 -8.65 0.37 -2.06
CA ARG A 109 -10.11 0.38 -2.02
C ARG A 109 -10.69 1.78 -2.08
N SER A 110 -10.05 2.70 -1.36
CA SER A 110 -10.43 4.11 -1.30
C SER A 110 -9.18 4.98 -1.43
N PRO A 111 -9.25 6.11 -2.17
CA PRO A 111 -8.14 7.05 -2.25
C PRO A 111 -7.83 7.74 -0.92
N LEU A 112 -8.71 7.61 0.08
CA LEU A 112 -8.55 8.22 1.39
C LEU A 112 -7.69 7.41 2.36
N CYS A 113 -7.38 6.12 2.07
CA CYS A 113 -6.57 5.30 2.94
C CYS A 113 -5.16 5.89 3.12
N GLY A 114 -4.77 6.10 4.38
CA GLY A 114 -3.51 6.77 4.73
C GLY A 114 -2.26 6.04 4.26
N ARG A 115 -2.31 4.71 4.11
CA ARG A 115 -1.19 3.86 3.66
C ARG A 115 -1.20 3.57 2.15
N ASN A 116 -2.04 4.23 1.34
CA ASN A 116 -2.05 4.00 -0.11
C ASN A 116 -0.69 4.23 -0.77
N PHE A 117 0.15 5.13 -0.22
CA PHE A 117 1.48 5.38 -0.76
C PHE A 117 2.38 4.13 -0.79
N GLU A 118 2.19 3.17 0.13
CA GLU A 118 2.97 1.93 0.20
C GLU A 118 2.31 0.72 -0.48
N TYR A 119 1.15 0.92 -1.15
CA TYR A 119 0.45 -0.08 -1.93
C TYR A 119 0.52 0.23 -3.42
N PHE A 120 0.62 -0.81 -4.27
CA PHE A 120 0.85 -0.61 -5.70
C PHE A 120 -0.36 -0.03 -6.43
N SER A 121 -1.50 -0.71 -6.43
CA SER A 121 -2.60 -0.40 -7.35
C SER A 121 -3.99 -0.71 -6.77
N GLU A 122 -5.03 -0.17 -7.43
CA GLU A 122 -6.42 -0.61 -7.29
C GLU A 122 -6.71 -1.91 -8.06
N ASP A 123 -5.79 -2.31 -8.95
CA ASP A 123 -5.91 -3.51 -9.77
C ASP A 123 -5.07 -4.67 -9.21
N PRO A 124 -5.67 -5.84 -8.90
CA PRO A 124 -4.95 -6.98 -8.34
C PRO A 124 -3.99 -7.65 -9.33
N TYR A 125 -4.25 -7.59 -10.66
CA TYR A 125 -3.37 -8.16 -11.66
C TYR A 125 -2.06 -7.36 -11.75
N LEU A 126 -2.15 -6.04 -11.88
CA LEU A 126 -0.99 -5.14 -11.88
C LEU A 126 -0.20 -5.28 -10.59
N THR A 127 -0.89 -5.22 -9.44
CA THR A 127 -0.28 -5.40 -8.10
C THR A 127 0.49 -6.72 -8.00
N GLY A 128 -0.11 -7.84 -8.41
CA GLY A 128 0.52 -9.15 -8.33
C GLY A 128 1.78 -9.27 -9.19
N LYS A 129 1.77 -8.71 -10.43
CA LYS A 129 2.92 -8.73 -11.33
C LYS A 129 4.09 -7.89 -10.81
N LEU A 130 3.82 -6.69 -10.33
CA LEU A 130 4.85 -5.80 -9.79
C LEU A 130 5.45 -6.35 -8.49
N ALA A 131 4.61 -6.82 -7.57
CA ALA A 131 5.04 -7.42 -6.32
C ALA A 131 5.85 -8.70 -6.52
N THR A 132 5.51 -9.51 -7.52
CA THR A 132 6.32 -10.68 -7.91
C THR A 132 7.75 -10.25 -8.24
N GLY A 133 7.91 -9.19 -9.05
CA GLY A 133 9.22 -8.62 -9.36
C GLY A 133 9.98 -8.17 -8.12
N TYR A 134 9.33 -7.45 -7.20
CA TYR A 134 9.93 -7.01 -5.95
C TYR A 134 10.48 -8.18 -5.12
N ILE A 135 9.63 -9.17 -4.84
CA ILE A 135 9.99 -10.34 -4.03
C ILE A 135 11.13 -11.13 -4.66
N GLU A 136 11.07 -11.39 -5.98
CA GLU A 136 12.15 -12.05 -6.71
C GLU A 136 13.45 -11.26 -6.62
N GLY A 137 13.39 -9.93 -6.73
CA GLY A 137 14.57 -9.07 -6.63
C GLY A 137 15.23 -9.17 -5.26
N VAL A 138 14.48 -8.98 -4.17
CA VAL A 138 15.02 -9.06 -2.81
C VAL A 138 15.58 -10.47 -2.53
N GLN A 139 14.83 -11.51 -2.87
CA GLN A 139 15.22 -12.89 -2.57
C GLN A 139 16.38 -13.41 -3.45
N SER A 140 16.64 -12.80 -4.59
CA SER A 140 17.75 -13.20 -5.48
C SER A 140 19.13 -13.10 -4.83
N LEU A 141 19.26 -12.22 -3.84
CA LEU A 141 20.51 -12.05 -3.07
C LEU A 141 20.47 -12.77 -1.71
N GLY A 142 19.50 -13.65 -1.48
CA GLY A 142 19.38 -14.44 -0.25
C GLY A 142 18.78 -13.72 0.95
N ILE A 143 18.27 -12.50 0.77
CA ILE A 143 17.50 -11.76 1.78
C ILE A 143 16.04 -12.22 1.74
N GLY A 144 15.45 -12.53 2.89
CA GLY A 144 14.05 -12.89 2.97
C GLY A 144 13.13 -11.69 2.83
N THR A 145 11.86 -11.97 2.54
CA THR A 145 10.79 -10.96 2.44
C THR A 145 9.60 -11.33 3.32
N SER A 146 8.83 -10.33 3.74
CA SER A 146 7.53 -10.54 4.39
C SER A 146 6.46 -9.79 3.60
N LEU A 147 5.71 -10.51 2.79
CA LEU A 147 4.62 -9.98 1.96
C LEU A 147 3.46 -9.53 2.85
N LYS A 148 3.02 -8.26 2.73
CA LYS A 148 2.09 -7.64 3.68
C LYS A 148 0.97 -6.82 3.03
N HIS A 149 -0.15 -6.60 3.71
CA HIS A 149 -0.64 -7.19 4.98
C HIS A 149 -1.76 -8.18 4.65
N TYR A 150 -1.63 -9.42 5.03
CA TYR A 150 -2.55 -10.51 4.65
C TYR A 150 -3.68 -10.67 5.69
N ALA A 151 -4.89 -10.17 5.39
CA ALA A 151 -5.36 -9.52 4.19
C ALA A 151 -6.40 -8.41 4.52
N VAL A 152 -6.88 -7.72 3.46
CA VAL A 152 -8.00 -6.77 3.57
C VAL A 152 -7.75 -5.60 4.53
N ASN A 153 -6.49 -5.17 4.68
CA ASN A 153 -6.13 -3.99 5.47
C ASN A 153 -6.11 -2.76 4.54
N SER A 154 -7.30 -2.24 4.21
CA SER A 154 -7.49 -1.16 3.22
C SER A 154 -7.97 0.15 3.81
N GLN A 155 -7.83 0.33 5.13
CA GLN A 155 -8.06 1.57 5.89
C GLN A 155 -7.19 1.59 7.14
N GLU A 156 -6.92 2.78 7.67
CA GLU A 156 -6.14 2.96 8.90
C GLU A 156 -7.01 3.23 10.13
N THR A 157 -8.16 3.88 9.95
CA THR A 157 -9.12 4.14 11.02
C THR A 157 -9.54 2.83 11.67
N ARG A 158 -9.32 2.74 13.00
CA ARG A 158 -9.62 1.57 13.85
C ARG A 158 -8.99 0.26 13.33
N ARG A 159 -7.86 0.31 12.63
CA ARG A 159 -7.23 -0.87 11.99
C ARG A 159 -6.98 -2.04 12.94
N MET A 160 -6.76 -1.78 14.24
CA MET A 160 -6.49 -2.80 15.26
C MET A 160 -7.75 -3.55 15.73
N THR A 161 -8.94 -3.05 15.41
CA THR A 161 -10.22 -3.61 15.88
C THR A 161 -11.26 -3.74 14.78
N SER A 162 -11.11 -3.03 13.66
CA SER A 162 -12.08 -3.06 12.55
C SER A 162 -12.32 -4.47 12.01
N ASN A 163 -13.54 -4.71 11.57
CA ASN A 163 -14.02 -5.98 11.03
C ASN A 163 -14.43 -5.80 9.56
N SER A 164 -13.55 -6.18 8.66
CA SER A 164 -13.82 -6.15 7.23
C SER A 164 -14.83 -7.27 6.90
N GLN A 165 -16.08 -6.86 6.66
CA GLN A 165 -17.15 -7.76 6.24
C GLN A 165 -17.16 -7.82 4.72
N ILE A 166 -16.79 -8.96 4.17
CA ILE A 166 -16.53 -9.12 2.74
C ILE A 166 -17.01 -10.48 2.25
N ASP A 167 -17.74 -10.49 1.12
CA ASP A 167 -18.18 -11.72 0.50
C ASP A 167 -17.00 -12.53 -0.07
N GLU A 168 -17.19 -13.84 -0.15
CA GLU A 168 -16.12 -14.77 -0.55
C GLU A 168 -15.59 -14.48 -1.95
N ARG A 169 -16.46 -14.13 -2.89
CA ARG A 169 -16.07 -13.86 -4.27
C ARG A 169 -15.19 -12.61 -4.36
N THR A 170 -15.61 -11.52 -3.75
CA THR A 170 -14.84 -10.28 -3.66
C THR A 170 -13.50 -10.50 -2.97
N LEU A 171 -13.50 -11.26 -1.88
CA LEU A 171 -12.27 -11.61 -1.16
C LEU A 171 -11.27 -12.33 -2.09
N ARG A 172 -11.75 -13.31 -2.90
CA ARG A 172 -10.91 -14.14 -3.76
C ARG A 172 -10.47 -13.44 -5.05
N GLU A 173 -11.35 -12.67 -5.69
CA GLU A 173 -11.09 -12.04 -6.98
C GLU A 173 -10.27 -10.74 -6.86
N ILE A 174 -10.48 -9.98 -5.79
CA ILE A 174 -9.86 -8.67 -5.60
C ILE A 174 -8.75 -8.72 -4.54
N TYR A 175 -9.08 -9.05 -3.29
CA TYR A 175 -8.18 -8.84 -2.15
C TYR A 175 -7.14 -9.93 -1.95
N LEU A 176 -7.42 -11.17 -2.36
CA LEU A 176 -6.49 -12.29 -2.27
C LEU A 176 -5.77 -12.59 -3.60
N SER A 177 -6.25 -12.11 -4.73
CA SER A 177 -5.73 -12.45 -6.06
C SER A 177 -4.26 -12.07 -6.24
N ALA A 178 -3.86 -10.87 -5.79
CA ALA A 178 -2.45 -10.45 -5.84
C ALA A 178 -1.58 -11.31 -4.90
N PHE A 179 -2.05 -11.64 -3.69
CA PHE A 179 -1.34 -12.53 -2.78
C PHE A 179 -1.17 -13.94 -3.37
N GLU A 180 -2.21 -14.47 -4.00
CA GLU A 180 -2.16 -15.77 -4.67
C GLU A 180 -1.08 -15.81 -5.76
N GLU A 181 -1.03 -14.80 -6.63
CA GLU A 181 -0.02 -14.67 -7.69
C GLU A 181 1.39 -14.66 -7.09
N VAL A 182 1.66 -13.79 -6.12
CA VAL A 182 2.98 -13.63 -5.52
C VAL A 182 3.42 -14.89 -4.77
N VAL A 183 2.52 -15.47 -3.97
CA VAL A 183 2.80 -16.70 -3.19
C VAL A 183 3.13 -17.86 -4.10
N LYS A 184 2.41 -18.04 -5.22
CA LYS A 184 2.61 -19.15 -6.15
C LYS A 184 3.84 -18.94 -7.04
N LYS A 185 4.14 -17.69 -7.45
CA LYS A 185 5.23 -17.38 -8.40
C LYS A 185 6.55 -17.08 -7.69
N ALA A 186 6.57 -16.11 -6.78
CA ALA A 186 7.80 -15.64 -6.15
C ALA A 186 8.12 -16.34 -4.82
N LYS A 187 7.13 -17.02 -4.19
CA LYS A 187 7.31 -17.79 -2.96
C LYS A 187 8.01 -16.96 -1.87
N PRO A 188 7.39 -15.87 -1.36
CA PRO A 188 7.98 -15.04 -0.34
C PRO A 188 8.41 -15.86 0.88
N THR A 189 9.47 -15.46 1.55
CA THR A 189 9.97 -16.13 2.76
C THR A 189 8.93 -16.19 3.86
N SER A 190 8.21 -15.09 4.06
CA SER A 190 7.08 -15.00 4.97
C SER A 190 5.95 -14.15 4.40
N VAL A 191 4.78 -14.31 4.99
CA VAL A 191 3.60 -13.47 4.80
C VAL A 191 3.27 -12.86 6.16
N MET A 192 2.97 -11.55 6.20
CA MET A 192 2.61 -10.86 7.43
C MET A 192 1.09 -10.81 7.56
N ALA A 193 0.56 -11.39 8.66
CA ALA A 193 -0.86 -11.34 8.97
C ALA A 193 -1.28 -9.93 9.40
N SER A 194 -2.42 -9.45 8.90
CA SER A 194 -2.92 -8.10 9.14
C SER A 194 -3.50 -7.89 10.54
N TYR A 195 -3.67 -6.63 10.93
CA TYR A 195 -4.27 -6.24 12.22
C TYR A 195 -5.76 -6.52 12.32
N ASN A 196 -6.49 -6.19 11.24
CA ASN A 196 -7.96 -6.16 11.22
C ASN A 196 -8.59 -7.56 11.34
N ARG A 197 -9.86 -7.57 11.71
CA ARG A 197 -10.69 -8.76 11.57
C ARG A 197 -11.18 -8.88 10.12
N ILE A 198 -11.35 -10.11 9.67
CA ILE A 198 -11.96 -10.45 8.40
C ILE A 198 -13.11 -11.41 8.69
N ASN A 199 -14.34 -10.98 8.43
CA ASN A 199 -15.55 -11.74 8.73
C ASN A 199 -15.60 -12.25 10.19
N GLY A 200 -15.19 -11.40 11.14
CA GLY A 200 -15.23 -11.65 12.58
C GLY A 200 -13.94 -12.15 13.22
N GLU A 201 -12.97 -12.66 12.44
CA GLU A 201 -11.72 -13.23 12.97
C GLU A 201 -10.50 -12.34 12.66
N PHE A 202 -9.66 -12.07 13.67
CA PHE A 202 -8.40 -11.35 13.50
C PHE A 202 -7.46 -12.05 12.52
N GLY A 203 -6.79 -11.28 11.66
CA GLY A 203 -5.92 -11.80 10.60
C GLY A 203 -4.90 -12.82 11.11
N ALA A 204 -4.23 -12.54 12.24
CA ALA A 204 -3.20 -13.40 12.81
C ALA A 204 -3.73 -14.74 13.39
N ARG A 205 -5.04 -14.88 13.62
CA ARG A 205 -5.66 -16.14 14.07
C ARG A 205 -6.73 -16.68 13.13
N ASN A 206 -6.87 -16.11 11.93
CA ASN A 206 -7.87 -16.51 10.96
C ASN A 206 -7.51 -17.84 10.30
N LYS A 207 -8.11 -18.93 10.80
CA LYS A 207 -7.87 -20.27 10.30
C LYS A 207 -8.17 -20.42 8.80
N TYR A 208 -9.26 -19.78 8.34
CA TYR A 208 -9.64 -19.84 6.94
C TYR A 208 -8.53 -19.27 6.05
N LEU A 209 -8.04 -18.08 6.37
CA LEU A 209 -6.97 -17.44 5.59
C LEU A 209 -5.63 -18.17 5.74
N LEU A 210 -5.17 -18.41 6.99
CA LEU A 210 -3.81 -18.91 7.24
C LEU A 210 -3.65 -20.40 6.94
N THR A 211 -4.68 -21.19 7.23
CA THR A 211 -4.60 -22.65 7.06
C THR A 211 -5.29 -23.11 5.79
N ASP A 212 -6.57 -22.76 5.60
CA ASP A 212 -7.35 -23.38 4.53
C ASP A 212 -6.98 -22.81 3.16
N VAL A 213 -6.85 -21.47 3.03
CA VAL A 213 -6.41 -20.80 1.80
C VAL A 213 -4.91 -20.91 1.62
N LEU A 214 -4.13 -20.31 2.51
CA LEU A 214 -2.67 -20.15 2.32
C LEU A 214 -1.94 -21.51 2.29
N ARG A 215 -2.17 -22.37 3.28
CA ARG A 215 -1.46 -23.63 3.41
C ARG A 215 -2.04 -24.75 2.55
N LYS A 216 -3.37 -24.99 2.63
CA LYS A 216 -3.98 -26.14 1.97
C LYS A 216 -4.24 -25.90 0.48
N GLU A 217 -4.80 -24.75 0.11
CA GLU A 217 -5.15 -24.45 -1.27
C GLU A 217 -3.93 -23.99 -2.07
N TRP A 218 -3.21 -22.95 -1.61
CA TRP A 218 -2.06 -22.41 -2.34
C TRP A 218 -0.76 -23.18 -2.09
N LYS A 219 -0.75 -24.14 -1.16
CA LYS A 219 0.41 -25.01 -0.84
C LYS A 219 1.64 -24.20 -0.36
N TYR A 220 1.42 -23.05 0.26
CA TYR A 220 2.50 -22.21 0.76
C TYR A 220 3.27 -22.86 1.90
N GLN A 221 4.60 -22.85 1.81
CA GLN A 221 5.52 -23.48 2.76
C GLN A 221 6.31 -22.48 3.61
N GLY A 222 6.26 -21.19 3.27
CA GLY A 222 6.97 -20.13 3.99
C GLY A 222 6.39 -19.84 5.38
N GLY A 223 6.99 -18.90 6.12
CA GLY A 223 6.53 -18.47 7.44
C GLY A 223 5.28 -17.59 7.37
N VAL A 224 4.56 -17.48 8.48
CA VAL A 224 3.59 -16.42 8.74
C VAL A 224 4.05 -15.68 9.97
N VAL A 225 4.30 -14.37 9.83
CA VAL A 225 4.64 -13.49 10.95
C VAL A 225 3.43 -12.62 11.28
N SER A 226 3.21 -12.28 12.55
CA SER A 226 2.20 -11.28 12.91
C SER A 226 2.66 -9.88 12.48
N ASP A 227 1.74 -8.99 12.14
CA ASP A 227 2.03 -7.58 12.24
C ASP A 227 2.30 -7.20 13.72
N TRP A 228 2.96 -6.06 13.98
CA TRP A 228 3.47 -5.70 15.32
C TRP A 228 2.35 -5.46 16.32
N GLY A 229 2.14 -6.44 17.23
CA GLY A 229 1.04 -6.44 18.18
C GLY A 229 -0.30 -6.97 17.63
N ALA A 230 -0.30 -7.62 16.47
CA ALA A 230 -1.51 -8.21 15.87
C ALA A 230 -1.87 -9.60 16.41
N ALA A 231 -0.97 -10.27 17.15
CA ALA A 231 -1.25 -11.59 17.70
C ALA A 231 -2.16 -11.47 18.94
N ASN A 232 -3.44 -11.76 18.73
CA ASN A 232 -4.46 -11.80 19.79
C ASN A 232 -4.84 -13.26 20.07
N ASP A 233 -4.84 -13.70 21.33
CA ASP A 233 -4.98 -15.11 21.71
C ASP A 233 -3.91 -15.98 21.01
N ILE A 234 -2.70 -15.89 21.52
CA ILE A 234 -1.51 -16.52 20.90
C ILE A 234 -1.65 -18.02 20.67
N VAL A 235 -2.38 -18.74 21.54
CA VAL A 235 -2.62 -20.20 21.37
C VAL A 235 -3.43 -20.46 20.11
N SER A 236 -4.50 -19.69 19.91
CA SER A 236 -5.32 -19.78 18.69
C SER A 236 -4.53 -19.34 17.45
N CYS A 237 -3.71 -18.29 17.55
CA CYS A 237 -2.84 -17.86 16.46
C CYS A 237 -1.92 -19.01 15.98
N MET A 238 -1.18 -19.65 16.91
CA MET A 238 -0.26 -20.74 16.59
C MET A 238 -1.00 -21.95 16.00
N LYS A 239 -2.14 -22.33 16.57
CA LYS A 239 -2.94 -23.44 16.05
C LYS A 239 -3.53 -23.21 14.68
N ASN A 240 -3.81 -21.95 14.36
CA ASN A 240 -4.43 -21.57 13.08
C ASN A 240 -3.42 -21.23 11.99
N GLY A 241 -2.09 -21.27 12.27
CA GLY A 241 -1.08 -21.19 11.23
C GLY A 241 -0.08 -20.04 11.34
N LEU A 242 -0.13 -19.22 12.41
CA LEU A 242 0.95 -18.28 12.73
C LEU A 242 2.25 -19.07 12.97
N THR A 243 3.38 -18.54 12.51
CA THR A 243 4.70 -19.15 12.71
C THR A 243 5.52 -18.42 13.74
N LEU A 244 5.49 -17.09 13.71
CA LEU A 244 6.29 -16.23 14.58
C LEU A 244 5.48 -14.99 14.98
N GLU A 245 5.40 -14.72 16.27
CA GLU A 245 4.87 -13.47 16.78
C GLU A 245 5.95 -12.39 16.83
N MET A 246 5.62 -11.16 16.40
CA MET A 246 6.51 -9.99 16.50
C MET A 246 5.74 -8.76 17.04
N PRO A 247 6.34 -8.06 18.03
CA PRO A 247 7.28 -8.61 19.02
C PRO A 247 6.55 -9.49 20.06
N ASP A 248 7.28 -10.32 20.81
CA ASP A 248 6.70 -10.94 22.02
C ASP A 248 6.40 -9.84 23.07
N PRO A 249 5.18 -9.77 23.62
CA PRO A 249 4.79 -8.76 24.60
C PRO A 249 5.49 -8.98 25.96
N LYS A 250 6.82 -8.83 25.96
CA LYS A 250 7.71 -8.97 27.13
C LYS A 250 7.52 -10.27 27.93
N GLY A 251 7.34 -11.37 27.23
CA GLY A 251 7.15 -12.69 27.81
C GLY A 251 5.71 -13.02 28.20
N PHE A 252 4.76 -12.10 28.04
CA PHE A 252 3.36 -12.35 28.40
C PHE A 252 2.78 -13.53 27.60
N HIS A 253 2.93 -13.52 26.27
CA HIS A 253 2.46 -14.64 25.42
C HIS A 253 3.32 -15.90 25.59
N THR A 254 4.62 -15.76 25.85
CA THR A 254 5.47 -16.88 26.25
C THR A 254 4.92 -17.59 27.50
N ASP A 255 4.47 -16.86 28.51
CA ASP A 255 3.88 -17.45 29.74
C ASP A 255 2.53 -18.12 29.45
N VAL A 256 1.67 -17.50 28.62
CA VAL A 256 0.40 -18.10 28.15
C VAL A 256 0.64 -19.42 27.42
N LEU A 257 1.63 -19.50 26.53
CA LEU A 257 2.01 -20.74 25.82
C LEU A 257 2.56 -21.80 26.76
N LYS A 258 3.36 -21.43 27.78
CA LYS A 258 3.85 -22.36 28.81
C LYS A 258 2.72 -22.95 29.63
N GLU A 259 1.75 -22.14 30.04
CA GLU A 259 0.56 -22.64 30.73
C GLU A 259 -0.26 -23.56 29.84
N ALA A 260 -0.47 -23.19 28.57
CA ALA A 260 -1.19 -23.99 27.60
C ALA A 260 -0.50 -25.35 27.31
N TYR A 261 0.82 -25.40 27.33
CA TYR A 261 1.59 -26.64 27.22
C TYR A 261 1.42 -27.51 28.48
N LYS A 262 1.49 -26.93 29.68
CA LYS A 262 1.35 -27.65 30.95
C LYS A 262 -0.04 -28.25 31.15
N ASP A 263 -1.09 -27.54 30.71
CA ASP A 263 -2.47 -28.01 30.84
C ASP A 263 -2.95 -28.86 29.65
N GLY A 264 -2.08 -29.18 28.69
CA GLY A 264 -2.33 -30.06 27.57
C GLY A 264 -3.11 -29.44 26.41
N ARG A 265 -3.32 -28.12 26.43
CA ARG A 265 -3.91 -27.40 25.27
C ARG A 265 -2.95 -27.37 24.08
N ILE A 266 -1.65 -27.47 24.32
CA ILE A 266 -0.60 -27.60 23.29
C ILE A 266 0.10 -28.93 23.53
N THR A 267 0.22 -29.75 22.48
CA THR A 267 0.96 -31.01 22.50
C THR A 267 2.44 -30.81 22.18
N GLY A 268 3.30 -31.76 22.61
CA GLY A 268 4.71 -31.75 22.26
C GLY A 268 4.95 -31.77 20.74
N GLN A 269 4.12 -32.53 20.01
CA GLN A 269 4.20 -32.60 18.54
C GLN A 269 3.86 -31.26 17.86
N GLU A 270 2.83 -30.54 18.35
CA GLU A 270 2.51 -29.21 17.84
C GLU A 270 3.66 -28.25 18.08
N LEU A 271 4.22 -28.24 19.30
CA LEU A 271 5.34 -27.38 19.66
C LEU A 271 6.58 -27.66 18.80
N ASP A 272 6.88 -28.94 18.56
CA ASP A 272 8.00 -29.32 17.70
C ASP A 272 7.79 -28.86 16.25
N ASN A 273 6.60 -29.02 15.73
CA ASN A 273 6.26 -28.57 14.38
C ASN A 273 6.38 -27.05 14.24
N TRP A 274 5.88 -26.29 15.21
CA TRP A 274 6.00 -24.81 15.22
C TRP A 274 7.46 -24.39 15.31
N THR A 275 8.23 -25.00 16.22
CA THR A 275 9.69 -24.77 16.35
C THR A 275 10.42 -25.01 15.04
N LYS A 276 10.17 -26.16 14.38
CA LYS A 276 10.77 -26.48 13.08
C LYS A 276 10.40 -25.47 12.00
N ASN A 277 9.18 -24.97 11.99
CA ASN A 277 8.75 -23.93 11.06
C ASN A 277 9.52 -22.61 11.25
N VAL A 278 9.77 -22.19 12.51
CA VAL A 278 10.60 -21.01 12.78
C VAL A 278 12.03 -21.24 12.32
N LEU A 279 12.63 -22.39 12.69
CA LEU A 279 13.99 -22.75 12.29
C LEU A 279 14.15 -22.76 10.76
N GLN A 280 13.18 -23.33 10.05
CA GLN A 280 13.23 -23.49 8.59
C GLN A 280 13.05 -22.17 7.86
N ASN A 281 12.05 -21.38 8.24
CA ASN A 281 11.62 -20.22 7.46
C ASN A 281 12.31 -18.92 7.88
N PHE A 282 12.86 -18.86 9.08
CA PHE A 282 13.49 -17.64 9.61
C PHE A 282 14.96 -17.88 9.94
N VAL A 283 15.27 -18.72 10.92
CA VAL A 283 16.66 -18.89 11.41
C VAL A 283 17.63 -19.39 10.33
N SER A 284 17.14 -20.21 9.39
CA SER A 284 17.97 -20.72 8.28
C SER A 284 18.53 -19.63 7.36
N LEU A 285 17.97 -18.42 7.37
CA LEU A 285 18.44 -17.29 6.57
C LEU A 285 19.78 -16.72 7.07
N HIS A 286 20.16 -16.98 8.31
CA HIS A 286 21.44 -16.53 8.86
C HIS A 286 22.64 -16.95 7.99
N LYS A 287 22.55 -18.07 7.31
CA LYS A 287 23.61 -18.55 6.39
C LYS A 287 23.89 -17.59 5.23
N ASN A 288 22.99 -16.68 4.92
CA ASN A 288 23.09 -15.73 3.81
C ASN A 288 23.67 -14.37 4.26
N ILE A 289 23.93 -14.20 5.56
CA ILE A 289 24.58 -12.99 6.10
C ILE A 289 26.05 -13.03 5.72
N GLU A 290 26.53 -11.96 5.12
CA GLU A 290 27.91 -11.75 4.75
C GLU A 290 28.51 -10.64 5.62
N GLU A 291 29.63 -10.91 6.29
CA GLU A 291 30.37 -9.88 7.00
C GLU A 291 31.08 -8.96 6.01
N ASN A 292 31.07 -7.65 6.28
CA ASN A 292 31.75 -6.62 5.48
C ASN A 292 31.28 -6.51 4.01
N TYR A 293 29.99 -6.76 3.75
CA TYR A 293 29.42 -6.50 2.43
C TYR A 293 29.35 -4.99 2.16
N GLU A 294 29.95 -4.55 1.08
CA GLU A 294 30.02 -3.13 0.70
C GLU A 294 28.99 -2.80 -0.37
N VAL A 295 28.45 -1.58 -0.31
CA VAL A 295 27.47 -1.04 -1.27
C VAL A 295 27.89 0.35 -1.69
N ASP A 296 27.93 0.59 -2.99
CA ASP A 296 28.13 1.93 -3.56
C ASP A 296 26.80 2.71 -3.47
N MET A 297 26.75 3.69 -2.58
CA MET A 297 25.55 4.49 -2.34
C MET A 297 25.24 5.46 -3.49
N GLU A 298 26.23 5.82 -4.32
CA GLU A 298 25.95 6.61 -5.52
C GLU A 298 25.30 5.74 -6.62
N GLU A 299 25.75 4.48 -6.79
CA GLU A 299 25.03 3.53 -7.66
C GLU A 299 23.59 3.34 -7.20
N GLN A 300 23.34 3.22 -5.89
CA GLN A 300 21.99 3.13 -5.34
C GLN A 300 21.14 4.37 -5.65
N ASN A 301 21.73 5.57 -5.54
CA ASN A 301 21.04 6.81 -5.92
C ASN A 301 20.68 6.85 -7.41
N GLN A 302 21.58 6.36 -8.28
CA GLN A 302 21.29 6.27 -9.72
C GLN A 302 20.17 5.26 -10.02
N VAL A 303 20.10 4.18 -9.26
CA VAL A 303 18.96 3.25 -9.34
C VAL A 303 17.67 3.98 -8.94
N ALA A 304 17.63 4.66 -7.80
CA ALA A 304 16.46 5.42 -7.35
C ALA A 304 16.00 6.44 -8.40
N ARG A 305 16.93 7.20 -8.98
CA ARG A 305 16.67 8.18 -10.06
C ARG A 305 16.05 7.52 -11.29
N LYS A 306 16.61 6.38 -11.72
CA LYS A 306 16.07 5.65 -12.88
C LYS A 306 14.68 5.11 -12.64
N LEU A 307 14.41 4.60 -11.43
CA LEU A 307 13.10 4.10 -11.03
C LEU A 307 12.06 5.21 -11.12
N GLU A 308 12.35 6.40 -10.59
CA GLU A 308 11.43 7.53 -10.63
C GLU A 308 11.25 8.09 -12.04
N ASN A 309 12.30 8.16 -12.83
CA ASN A 309 12.23 8.59 -14.23
C ASN A 309 11.27 7.73 -15.07
N GLU A 310 11.14 6.44 -14.76
CA GLU A 310 10.19 5.53 -15.42
C GLU A 310 8.78 5.56 -14.81
N SER A 311 8.61 6.16 -13.64
CA SER A 311 7.37 6.13 -12.85
C SER A 311 6.58 7.43 -12.95
N ALA A 312 7.23 8.56 -13.09
CA ALA A 312 6.58 9.87 -13.17
C ALA A 312 5.56 9.94 -14.30
N VAL A 313 4.38 10.50 -14.03
CA VAL A 313 3.25 10.53 -14.96
C VAL A 313 2.98 11.94 -15.47
N LEU A 314 3.05 12.13 -16.78
CA LEU A 314 2.63 13.37 -17.44
C LEU A 314 1.11 13.36 -17.63
N LEU A 315 0.39 14.13 -16.80
CA LEU A 315 -1.08 14.15 -16.83
C LEU A 315 -1.67 15.17 -17.81
N LYS A 316 -0.94 16.24 -18.08
CA LYS A 316 -1.34 17.30 -19.01
C LYS A 316 -0.11 17.94 -19.63
N ASN A 317 -0.18 18.31 -20.92
CA ASN A 317 0.86 19.11 -21.55
C ASN A 317 0.32 19.82 -22.79
N ASN A 318 0.39 21.14 -22.80
CA ASN A 318 0.06 21.97 -23.95
C ASN A 318 1.30 22.34 -24.81
N GLY A 319 2.45 21.70 -24.52
CA GLY A 319 3.73 21.96 -25.16
C GLY A 319 4.68 22.85 -24.35
N VAL A 320 4.33 23.19 -23.07
CA VAL A 320 5.24 23.92 -22.18
C VAL A 320 6.39 23.04 -21.69
N LEU A 321 6.19 21.72 -21.63
CA LEU A 321 7.22 20.72 -21.40
C LEU A 321 7.52 19.95 -22.70
N PRO A 322 8.79 19.56 -22.97
CA PRO A 322 9.98 19.89 -22.21
C PRO A 322 10.43 21.36 -22.40
N ILE A 323 11.19 21.88 -21.41
CA ILE A 323 11.64 23.26 -21.37
C ILE A 323 12.93 23.41 -22.19
N GLY A 324 12.95 24.33 -23.14
CA GLY A 324 14.15 24.66 -23.90
C GLY A 324 15.24 25.32 -23.00
N LYS A 325 16.49 25.01 -23.27
CA LYS A 325 17.62 25.51 -22.47
C LYS A 325 17.76 27.04 -22.46
N GLU A 326 17.19 27.71 -23.48
CA GLU A 326 17.16 29.16 -23.59
C GLU A 326 16.16 29.84 -22.66
N LYS A 327 15.25 29.07 -22.05
CA LYS A 327 14.24 29.63 -21.17
C LYS A 327 14.74 29.85 -19.76
N LYS A 328 14.32 30.96 -19.17
CA LYS A 328 14.45 31.22 -17.74
C LYS A 328 13.36 30.43 -17.00
N VAL A 329 13.74 29.74 -15.93
CA VAL A 329 12.81 28.94 -15.09
C VAL A 329 12.54 29.71 -13.80
N ILE A 330 11.26 30.02 -13.56
CA ILE A 330 10.82 30.59 -12.29
C ILE A 330 10.18 29.46 -11.49
N ILE A 331 10.79 29.09 -10.38
CA ILE A 331 10.33 28.01 -9.51
C ILE A 331 9.55 28.63 -8.35
N ILE A 332 8.31 28.18 -8.14
CA ILE A 332 7.43 28.66 -7.06
C ILE A 332 6.94 27.48 -6.24
N GLY A 333 7.01 27.63 -4.92
CA GLY A 333 6.49 26.67 -3.95
C GLY A 333 7.57 26.12 -3.02
N GLU A 334 7.24 25.99 -1.72
CA GLU A 334 8.17 25.44 -0.73
C GLU A 334 8.53 23.98 -1.02
N LEU A 335 7.60 23.21 -1.63
CA LEU A 335 7.85 21.83 -2.05
C LEU A 335 8.99 21.69 -3.06
N ALA A 336 9.42 22.74 -3.74
CA ALA A 336 10.61 22.71 -4.60
C ALA A 336 11.92 22.62 -3.81
N ARG A 337 11.93 23.14 -2.58
CA ARG A 337 13.07 23.16 -1.66
C ARG A 337 13.01 22.00 -0.67
N GLN A 338 11.82 21.76 -0.10
CA GLN A 338 11.54 20.66 0.81
C GLN A 338 10.71 19.63 0.03
N MET A 339 11.40 18.83 -0.77
CA MET A 339 10.78 17.86 -1.67
C MET A 339 9.95 16.85 -0.89
N ARG A 340 8.77 16.54 -1.38
CA ARG A 340 7.95 15.43 -0.87
C ARG A 340 8.35 14.15 -1.59
N PHE A 341 8.87 13.15 -0.89
CA PHE A 341 9.50 11.98 -1.50
C PHE A 341 9.10 10.63 -0.89
N GLN A 342 8.50 10.62 0.29
CA GLN A 342 8.04 9.41 0.99
C GLN A 342 6.83 9.71 1.88
N GLY A 343 6.15 8.65 2.38
CA GLY A 343 5.07 8.73 3.36
C GLY A 343 5.56 8.65 4.79
N GLY A 344 4.65 8.92 5.75
CA GLY A 344 4.92 8.83 7.18
C GLY A 344 4.58 7.46 7.77
N GLY A 345 5.27 7.04 8.83
CA GLY A 345 5.00 5.81 9.55
C GLY A 345 6.19 4.84 9.63
N SER A 346 5.91 3.55 9.76
CA SER A 346 6.94 2.51 9.90
C SER A 346 7.84 2.38 8.67
N SER A 347 7.40 2.83 7.51
CA SER A 347 8.18 2.82 6.26
C SER A 347 9.05 4.06 6.06
N HIS A 348 9.10 5.00 7.03
CA HIS A 348 9.89 6.23 6.90
C HIS A 348 11.39 5.96 6.95
N ILE A 349 12.14 6.42 5.93
CA ILE A 349 13.56 6.17 5.74
C ILE A 349 14.34 7.46 5.91
N GLN A 350 15.49 7.41 6.60
CA GLN A 350 16.48 8.47 6.60
C GLN A 350 17.28 8.39 5.28
N PRO A 351 17.11 9.32 4.32
CA PRO A 351 17.77 9.19 3.04
C PRO A 351 19.28 9.43 3.13
N THR A 352 20.06 8.71 2.33
CA THR A 352 21.51 8.93 2.24
C THR A 352 21.88 10.19 1.49
N LYS A 353 20.99 10.66 0.61
CA LYS A 353 21.17 11.85 -0.22
C LYS A 353 19.81 12.51 -0.47
N MET A 354 19.75 13.81 -0.37
CA MET A 354 18.59 14.58 -0.79
C MET A 354 19.04 15.79 -1.58
N THR A 355 18.57 15.89 -2.81
CA THR A 355 18.75 17.05 -3.66
C THR A 355 17.41 17.71 -3.91
N ASN A 356 17.36 19.02 -3.83
CA ASN A 356 16.15 19.76 -4.17
C ASN A 356 16.13 20.12 -5.67
N ALA A 357 14.94 20.27 -6.22
CA ALA A 357 14.77 20.56 -7.64
C ALA A 357 15.45 21.87 -8.08
N ILE A 358 15.55 22.86 -7.18
CA ILE A 358 16.14 24.18 -7.49
C ILE A 358 17.61 24.04 -7.85
N GLU A 359 18.36 23.29 -7.05
CA GLU A 359 19.80 23.08 -7.25
C GLU A 359 20.06 22.28 -8.51
N VAL A 360 19.37 21.14 -8.68
CA VAL A 360 19.59 20.26 -9.84
C VAL A 360 19.22 20.95 -11.16
N ILE A 361 18.15 21.73 -11.21
CA ILE A 361 17.75 22.47 -12.41
C ILE A 361 18.81 23.54 -12.76
N ARG A 362 19.42 24.18 -11.75
CA ARG A 362 20.58 25.10 -11.98
C ARG A 362 21.81 24.35 -12.50
N GLU A 363 22.15 23.22 -11.93
CA GLU A 363 23.27 22.37 -12.37
C GLU A 363 23.10 21.92 -13.82
N LYS A 364 21.83 21.69 -14.27
CA LYS A 364 21.53 21.43 -15.68
C LYS A 364 21.70 22.67 -16.60
N GLY A 365 22.11 23.83 -16.07
CA GLY A 365 22.42 25.02 -16.82
C GLY A 365 21.25 25.97 -17.09
N TYR A 366 20.10 25.80 -16.46
CA TYR A 366 18.98 26.74 -16.54
C TYR A 366 19.24 27.99 -15.69
N GLN A 367 18.77 29.14 -16.17
CA GLN A 367 18.67 30.33 -15.34
C GLN A 367 17.47 30.23 -14.43
N VAL A 368 17.68 30.11 -13.11
CA VAL A 368 16.62 29.85 -12.13
C VAL A 368 16.43 31.03 -11.19
N THR A 369 15.17 31.48 -11.07
CA THR A 369 14.70 32.32 -9.96
C THR A 369 13.79 31.51 -9.07
N TYR A 370 14.02 31.50 -7.75
CA TYR A 370 13.17 30.83 -6.77
C TYR A 370 12.31 31.81 -5.96
N ILE A 371 11.02 31.50 -5.81
CA ILE A 371 10.06 32.23 -4.99
C ILE A 371 9.38 31.22 -4.09
N GLN A 372 9.47 31.37 -2.76
CA GLN A 372 8.89 30.40 -1.83
C GLN A 372 7.36 30.29 -1.98
N GLY A 373 6.67 31.42 -2.09
CA GLY A 373 5.24 31.50 -2.36
C GLY A 373 4.34 31.13 -1.17
N TYR A 374 4.41 29.91 -0.69
CA TYR A 374 3.63 29.39 0.44
C TYR A 374 4.51 28.63 1.45
N GLN A 375 3.93 28.23 2.59
CA GLN A 375 4.58 27.41 3.62
C GLN A 375 3.82 26.09 3.79
N ASN A 376 4.54 24.96 3.81
CA ASN A 376 3.97 23.62 3.91
C ASN A 376 3.18 23.37 5.21
N GLU A 377 3.57 24.03 6.29
CA GLU A 377 2.94 23.87 7.60
C GLU A 377 1.65 24.69 7.78
N LYS A 378 1.37 25.62 6.85
CA LYS A 378 0.20 26.51 6.90
C LYS A 378 -0.85 26.11 5.89
N GLU A 379 -2.13 26.16 6.28
CA GLU A 379 -3.26 25.95 5.37
C GLU A 379 -3.66 27.24 4.65
N GLU A 380 -3.51 28.40 5.32
CA GLU A 380 -3.95 29.69 4.81
C GLU A 380 -2.80 30.48 4.20
N LEU A 381 -3.09 31.21 3.15
CA LEU A 381 -2.17 32.14 2.51
C LEU A 381 -2.38 33.55 3.09
N GLY A 382 -1.36 34.11 3.72
CA GLY A 382 -1.45 35.49 4.23
C GLY A 382 -1.43 36.52 3.09
N GLU A 383 -2.28 37.56 3.18
CA GLU A 383 -2.40 38.61 2.14
C GLU A 383 -1.04 39.24 1.77
N LYS A 384 -0.22 39.54 2.78
CA LYS A 384 1.13 40.10 2.54
C LYS A 384 2.02 39.12 1.78
N GLN A 385 1.97 37.83 2.13
CA GLN A 385 2.76 36.81 1.45
C GLN A 385 2.33 36.64 -0.01
N LEU A 386 1.03 36.68 -0.27
CA LEU A 386 0.49 36.68 -1.62
C LEU A 386 0.98 37.90 -2.43
N GLN A 387 0.81 39.13 -1.88
CA GLN A 387 1.25 40.38 -2.53
C GLN A 387 2.74 40.36 -2.84
N ASP A 388 3.60 40.03 -1.87
CA ASP A 388 5.06 39.99 -2.03
C ASP A 388 5.45 38.96 -3.13
N THR A 389 4.74 37.81 -3.18
CA THR A 389 4.97 36.76 -4.20
C THR A 389 4.61 37.25 -5.60
N ILE A 390 3.43 37.87 -5.77
CA ILE A 390 2.97 38.39 -7.07
C ILE A 390 3.83 39.56 -7.56
N GLU A 391 4.25 40.47 -6.67
CA GLU A 391 5.15 41.57 -7.03
C GLU A 391 6.49 41.03 -7.53
N LYS A 392 7.10 40.11 -6.82
CA LYS A 392 8.35 39.44 -7.21
C LYS A 392 8.22 38.71 -8.53
N LEU A 393 7.09 37.99 -8.72
CA LEU A 393 6.80 37.33 -9.99
C LEU A 393 6.73 38.34 -11.15
N LYS A 394 6.01 39.45 -11.01
CA LYS A 394 5.90 40.51 -12.04
C LYS A 394 7.24 41.12 -12.40
N GLN A 395 8.18 41.26 -11.46
CA GLN A 395 9.52 41.74 -11.70
C GLN A 395 10.35 40.77 -12.54
N GLU A 396 10.21 39.47 -12.29
CA GLU A 396 11.06 38.41 -12.88
C GLU A 396 10.53 37.84 -14.19
N TYR A 397 9.18 37.84 -14.37
CA TYR A 397 8.52 37.18 -15.49
C TYR A 397 8.58 37.96 -16.79
N ARG A 398 8.97 37.27 -17.87
CA ARG A 398 8.92 37.77 -19.26
C ARG A 398 8.29 36.71 -20.12
N LYS A 399 7.11 36.98 -20.67
CA LYS A 399 6.19 36.00 -21.32
C LYS A 399 6.86 35.09 -22.35
N LYS A 400 7.76 35.61 -23.17
CA LYS A 400 8.41 34.82 -24.23
C LYS A 400 9.61 34.01 -23.75
N ASP A 401 10.20 34.40 -22.63
CA ASP A 401 11.51 33.91 -22.18
C ASP A 401 11.45 33.08 -20.90
N CYS A 402 10.28 33.01 -20.26
CA CYS A 402 10.12 32.35 -18.95
C CYS A 402 9.12 31.21 -19.00
N VAL A 403 9.42 30.17 -18.23
CA VAL A 403 8.48 29.11 -17.82
C VAL A 403 8.39 29.09 -16.29
N ILE A 404 7.19 28.92 -15.77
CA ILE A 404 6.95 28.78 -14.33
C ILE A 404 6.79 27.30 -14.00
N LEU A 405 7.62 26.80 -13.07
CA LEU A 405 7.43 25.52 -12.41
C LEU A 405 6.78 25.78 -11.06
N TYR A 406 5.52 25.39 -10.94
CA TYR A 406 4.75 25.49 -9.71
C TYR A 406 4.70 24.15 -9.00
N PHE A 407 5.30 24.05 -7.80
CA PHE A 407 5.33 22.84 -6.99
C PHE A 407 4.09 22.80 -6.10
N ILE A 408 3.34 21.68 -6.13
CA ILE A 408 2.03 21.58 -5.50
C ILE A 408 1.80 20.13 -5.04
N GLY A 409 1.03 19.93 -3.98
CA GLY A 409 0.60 18.59 -3.58
C GLY A 409 0.41 18.43 -2.08
N LEU A 410 0.25 17.17 -1.68
CA LEU A 410 0.05 16.80 -0.29
C LEU A 410 1.32 16.98 0.51
N THR A 411 1.20 17.57 1.71
CA THR A 411 2.30 17.60 2.69
C THR A 411 2.29 16.33 3.56
N GLU A 412 3.32 16.12 4.36
CA GLU A 412 3.45 14.93 5.22
C GLU A 412 2.28 14.73 6.18
N SER A 413 1.61 15.80 6.56
CA SER A 413 0.47 15.73 7.48
C SER A 413 -0.82 15.14 6.88
N TYR A 414 -0.88 14.96 5.55
CA TYR A 414 -2.09 14.49 4.87
C TYR A 414 -2.18 12.97 4.75
N GLU A 415 -1.06 12.27 4.65
CA GLU A 415 -1.02 10.83 4.43
C GLU A 415 0.09 10.17 5.25
N GLY A 416 -0.20 9.02 5.80
CA GLY A 416 0.73 8.27 6.64
C GLY A 416 0.04 7.09 7.32
N GLU A 417 0.84 6.26 7.95
CA GLU A 417 0.37 5.14 8.73
C GLU A 417 -0.37 5.61 9.99
N GLY A 418 -1.49 4.96 10.30
CA GLY A 418 -2.28 5.17 11.51
C GLY A 418 -3.44 6.16 11.36
N TYR A 419 -3.63 6.78 10.20
CA TYR A 419 -4.78 7.68 9.96
C TYR A 419 -5.16 7.75 8.50
N ASP A 420 -6.46 7.94 8.23
CA ASP A 420 -7.01 8.14 6.89
C ASP A 420 -7.26 9.61 6.61
N ARG A 421 -7.26 9.96 5.32
CA ARG A 421 -7.66 11.29 4.83
C ARG A 421 -9.17 11.47 4.94
N LYS A 422 -9.60 12.71 5.13
CA LYS A 422 -11.03 13.06 5.21
C LYS A 422 -11.65 13.43 3.86
N ASN A 423 -10.82 13.87 2.91
CA ASN A 423 -11.22 14.31 1.57
C ASN A 423 -10.00 14.28 0.63
N LEU A 424 -10.20 14.58 -0.64
CA LEU A 424 -9.15 14.63 -1.66
C LEU A 424 -8.42 15.98 -1.73
N LYS A 425 -8.81 16.99 -0.98
CA LYS A 425 -8.29 18.35 -1.09
C LYS A 425 -6.79 18.40 -0.83
N ILE A 426 -6.13 19.30 -1.54
CA ILE A 426 -4.75 19.74 -1.30
C ILE A 426 -4.75 20.96 -0.35
N PRO A 427 -3.59 21.39 0.20
CA PRO A 427 -3.51 22.59 1.01
C PRO A 427 -4.04 23.83 0.28
N GLN A 428 -4.95 24.54 0.93
CA GLN A 428 -5.67 25.68 0.33
C GLN A 428 -4.72 26.81 -0.11
N ASN A 429 -3.68 27.09 0.67
CA ASN A 429 -2.70 28.13 0.35
C ASN A 429 -1.97 27.88 -1.00
N GLN A 430 -1.79 26.63 -1.37
CA GLN A 430 -1.16 26.26 -2.64
C GLN A 430 -2.10 26.53 -3.82
N GLU A 431 -3.38 26.18 -3.66
CA GLU A 431 -4.39 26.32 -4.72
C GLU A 431 -4.73 27.81 -4.97
N GLU A 432 -4.92 28.58 -3.90
CA GLU A 432 -5.18 30.02 -3.98
C GLU A 432 -4.04 30.78 -4.67
N LEU A 433 -2.79 30.50 -4.26
CA LEU A 433 -1.62 31.14 -4.88
C LEU A 433 -1.51 30.80 -6.37
N LEU A 434 -1.75 29.54 -6.75
CA LEU A 434 -1.70 29.13 -8.15
C LEU A 434 -2.74 29.84 -9.00
N ALA A 435 -3.96 30.05 -8.48
CA ALA A 435 -5.01 30.79 -9.17
C ALA A 435 -4.58 32.23 -9.47
N GLU A 436 -4.03 32.95 -8.48
CA GLU A 436 -3.53 34.32 -8.63
C GLU A 436 -2.35 34.43 -9.61
N ILE A 437 -1.45 33.44 -9.57
CA ILE A 437 -0.33 33.36 -10.53
C ILE A 437 -0.89 33.16 -11.95
N ALA A 438 -1.85 32.27 -12.14
CA ALA A 438 -2.45 32.01 -13.44
C ALA A 438 -3.20 33.24 -14.02
N GLU A 439 -3.87 34.03 -13.17
CA GLU A 439 -4.46 35.31 -13.56
C GLU A 439 -3.39 36.34 -13.95
N THR A 440 -2.26 36.34 -13.25
CA THR A 440 -1.18 37.32 -13.48
C THR A 440 -0.40 37.09 -14.79
N VAL A 441 -0.09 35.81 -15.10
CA VAL A 441 0.84 35.50 -16.22
C VAL A 441 0.22 34.67 -17.33
N GLY A 442 -0.96 34.09 -17.09
CA GLY A 442 -1.62 33.16 -18.01
C GLY A 442 -1.16 31.71 -17.79
N LYS A 443 -2.11 30.78 -17.78
CA LYS A 443 -1.91 29.38 -17.46
C LYS A 443 -0.94 28.63 -18.39
N ASP A 444 -0.85 29.02 -19.65
CA ASP A 444 -0.12 28.28 -20.70
C ASP A 444 1.41 28.26 -20.51
N HIS A 445 1.93 29.08 -19.61
CA HIS A 445 3.35 29.15 -19.26
C HIS A 445 3.67 28.50 -17.92
N ILE A 446 2.70 27.83 -17.29
CA ILE A 446 2.84 27.21 -15.97
C ILE A 446 2.84 25.70 -16.14
N ALA A 447 3.86 25.03 -15.63
CA ALA A 447 3.89 23.59 -15.45
C ALA A 447 3.83 23.27 -13.95
N ALA A 448 2.81 22.52 -13.53
CA ALA A 448 2.70 22.03 -12.16
C ALA A 448 3.54 20.76 -11.98
N ILE A 449 4.37 20.72 -10.95
CA ILE A 449 5.06 19.52 -10.48
C ILE A 449 4.34 19.09 -9.21
N SER A 450 3.62 17.95 -9.28
CA SER A 450 2.68 17.56 -8.23
C SER A 450 3.12 16.32 -7.46
N PHE A 451 2.83 16.29 -6.15
CA PHE A 451 3.25 15.26 -5.19
C PHE A 451 2.09 14.76 -4.35
N GLY A 452 2.05 13.46 -4.11
CA GLY A 452 1.10 12.79 -3.23
C GLY A 452 1.16 11.28 -3.43
N GLY A 453 1.01 10.50 -2.37
CA GLY A 453 1.09 9.03 -2.42
C GLY A 453 -0.23 8.35 -2.80
N ALA A 454 -1.29 9.12 -2.98
CA ALA A 454 -2.64 8.68 -3.34
C ALA A 454 -3.34 9.74 -4.18
N PRO A 455 -4.48 9.44 -4.83
CA PRO A 455 -5.28 10.41 -5.56
C PRO A 455 -5.60 11.66 -4.74
N MET A 456 -5.49 12.82 -5.36
CA MET A 456 -5.80 14.11 -4.75
C MET A 456 -6.67 14.94 -5.71
N ASP A 457 -7.16 16.08 -5.23
CA ASP A 457 -7.93 17.00 -6.06
C ASP A 457 -7.03 17.70 -7.09
N PHE A 458 -7.32 17.49 -8.38
CA PHE A 458 -6.66 18.14 -9.50
C PHE A 458 -7.50 19.29 -10.10
N SER A 459 -8.39 19.90 -9.34
CA SER A 459 -9.20 21.05 -9.80
C SER A 459 -8.34 22.23 -10.28
N PHE A 460 -7.11 22.33 -9.78
CA PHE A 460 -6.10 23.32 -10.21
C PHE A 460 -5.63 23.14 -11.66
N GLU A 461 -5.92 22.04 -12.33
CA GLU A 461 -5.58 21.78 -13.74
C GLU A 461 -6.00 22.91 -14.69
N LYS A 462 -7.11 23.58 -14.41
CA LYS A 462 -7.60 24.72 -15.18
C LYS A 462 -6.62 25.91 -15.22
N ASN A 463 -5.72 25.98 -14.23
CA ASN A 463 -4.77 27.09 -14.00
C ASN A 463 -3.37 26.81 -14.55
N VAL A 464 -3.13 25.67 -15.20
CA VAL A 464 -1.79 25.28 -15.69
C VAL A 464 -1.84 24.72 -17.11
N GLY A 465 -0.71 24.85 -17.84
CA GLY A 465 -0.53 24.28 -19.18
C GLY A 465 -0.03 22.83 -19.15
N ALA A 466 0.71 22.44 -18.12
CA ALA A 466 1.18 21.06 -17.94
C ALA A 466 1.10 20.62 -16.48
N ILE A 467 1.01 19.30 -16.28
CA ILE A 467 1.06 18.64 -14.97
C ILE A 467 1.96 17.41 -15.09
N LEU A 468 3.06 17.41 -14.35
CA LEU A 468 3.94 16.27 -14.14
C LEU A 468 3.75 15.77 -12.71
N HIS A 469 3.17 14.58 -12.54
CA HIS A 469 2.87 13.98 -11.24
C HIS A 469 3.97 13.00 -10.84
N MET A 470 4.66 13.32 -9.75
CA MET A 470 5.84 12.60 -9.26
C MET A 470 5.48 11.59 -8.15
N TYR A 471 4.24 11.48 -7.73
CA TYR A 471 3.86 10.70 -6.56
C TYR A 471 4.81 10.98 -5.37
N LEU A 472 5.40 9.93 -4.78
CA LEU A 472 6.44 9.99 -3.75
C LEU A 472 7.67 9.24 -4.26
N GLY A 473 8.48 9.94 -5.04
CA GLY A 473 9.50 9.41 -5.94
C GLY A 473 10.84 9.03 -5.30
N GLY A 474 10.93 8.98 -3.96
CA GLY A 474 12.17 8.64 -3.26
C GLY A 474 13.21 9.77 -3.28
N GLN A 475 14.41 9.46 -2.78
CA GLN A 475 15.47 10.47 -2.55
C GLN A 475 15.97 11.20 -3.80
N ALA A 476 15.85 10.59 -4.98
CA ALA A 476 16.33 11.15 -6.24
C ALA A 476 15.25 11.93 -7.02
N VAL A 477 14.10 12.23 -6.38
CA VAL A 477 12.97 12.91 -7.05
C VAL A 477 13.36 14.28 -7.63
N GLY A 478 14.28 15.02 -7.00
CA GLY A 478 14.77 16.31 -7.51
C GLY A 478 15.53 16.17 -8.82
N GLU A 479 16.41 15.17 -8.92
CA GLU A 479 17.12 14.83 -10.16
C GLU A 479 16.15 14.38 -11.26
N SER A 480 15.15 13.57 -10.89
CA SER A 480 14.16 13.09 -11.86
C SER A 480 13.27 14.20 -12.40
N VAL A 481 12.82 15.15 -11.55
CA VAL A 481 12.14 16.36 -12.03
C VAL A 481 12.97 17.07 -13.10
N ALA A 482 14.25 17.29 -12.84
CA ALA A 482 15.13 18.00 -13.76
C ALA A 482 15.36 17.25 -15.09
N ASP A 483 15.46 15.91 -15.05
CA ASP A 483 15.58 15.07 -16.25
C ASP A 483 14.33 15.14 -17.13
N LEU A 484 13.17 15.03 -16.51
CA LEU A 484 11.88 15.00 -17.19
C LEU A 484 11.53 16.35 -17.81
N ILE A 485 11.66 17.46 -17.04
CA ILE A 485 11.32 18.79 -17.56
C ILE A 485 12.28 19.26 -18.65
N SER A 486 13.52 18.77 -18.68
CA SER A 486 14.49 19.10 -19.73
C SER A 486 14.33 18.28 -21.00
N GLY A 487 13.54 17.21 -20.96
CA GLY A 487 13.39 16.26 -22.06
C GLY A 487 14.58 15.32 -22.25
N GLU A 488 15.53 15.30 -21.32
CA GLU A 488 16.59 14.27 -21.29
C GLU A 488 16.00 12.89 -21.08
N VAL A 489 14.90 12.82 -20.32
CA VAL A 489 14.05 11.66 -20.19
C VAL A 489 12.64 11.99 -20.68
N ASN A 490 12.06 11.11 -21.49
CA ASN A 490 10.68 11.23 -21.91
C ASN A 490 9.76 10.55 -20.89
N PRO A 491 8.76 11.24 -20.29
CA PRO A 491 7.81 10.64 -19.39
C PRO A 491 7.16 9.39 -20.00
N SER A 492 7.08 8.32 -19.22
CA SER A 492 6.51 7.03 -19.69
C SER A 492 5.68 6.32 -18.64
N GLY A 493 5.52 6.90 -17.46
CA GLY A 493 4.66 6.37 -16.41
C GLY A 493 3.19 6.52 -16.78
N LYS A 494 2.38 5.57 -16.29
CA LYS A 494 0.91 5.60 -16.41
C LYS A 494 0.28 5.32 -15.06
N LEU A 495 -0.84 5.98 -14.75
CA LEU A 495 -1.55 5.85 -13.49
C LEU A 495 -1.86 4.38 -13.19
N ALA A 496 -1.51 3.94 -12.00
CA ALA A 496 -1.86 2.62 -11.48
C ALA A 496 -3.17 2.62 -10.65
N GLU A 497 -3.84 3.74 -10.66
CA GLU A 497 -5.12 3.97 -9.97
C GLU A 497 -5.90 5.08 -10.66
N THR A 498 -7.22 5.07 -10.50
CA THR A 498 -8.12 6.10 -11.03
C THR A 498 -8.10 7.34 -10.13
N ILE A 499 -8.09 8.51 -10.71
CA ILE A 499 -8.25 9.78 -9.99
C ILE A 499 -9.68 10.29 -10.18
N PRO A 500 -10.54 10.22 -9.16
CA PRO A 500 -11.92 10.70 -9.25
C PRO A 500 -12.01 12.23 -9.17
N PHE A 501 -13.17 12.80 -9.50
CA PHE A 501 -13.43 14.22 -9.28
C PHE A 501 -13.64 14.55 -7.80
N SER A 502 -14.22 13.62 -7.05
CA SER A 502 -14.55 13.80 -5.63
C SER A 502 -14.45 12.47 -4.90
N GLU A 503 -14.15 12.51 -3.60
CA GLU A 503 -14.24 11.33 -2.74
C GLU A 503 -15.64 10.70 -2.73
N LYS A 504 -16.69 11.49 -2.97
CA LYS A 504 -18.07 11.01 -3.03
C LYS A 504 -18.37 10.14 -4.24
N ASP A 505 -17.58 10.27 -5.29
CA ASP A 505 -17.70 9.48 -6.51
C ASP A 505 -16.97 8.13 -6.41
N THR A 506 -16.35 7.84 -5.25
CA THR A 506 -15.65 6.55 -5.06
C THR A 506 -16.61 5.45 -4.65
N PRO A 507 -16.41 4.18 -5.09
CA PRO A 507 -17.36 3.11 -4.84
C PRO A 507 -17.61 2.86 -3.35
N ALA A 508 -16.57 2.94 -2.54
CA ALA A 508 -16.62 2.68 -1.10
C ALA A 508 -17.05 3.89 -0.24
N TRP A 509 -17.34 5.06 -0.83
CA TRP A 509 -17.57 6.30 -0.10
C TRP A 509 -18.48 6.15 1.13
N ARG A 510 -19.61 5.45 0.97
CA ARG A 510 -20.62 5.30 2.03
C ARG A 510 -20.18 4.34 3.15
N TYR A 511 -19.20 3.49 2.91
CA TYR A 511 -18.84 2.35 3.76
C TYR A 511 -17.37 2.39 4.23
N PHE A 512 -16.60 3.37 3.76
CA PHE A 512 -15.19 3.53 4.11
C PHE A 512 -15.05 4.19 5.48
N ALA A 513 -14.20 3.62 6.34
CA ALA A 513 -13.82 4.16 7.65
C ALA A 513 -15.01 4.59 8.52
N PRO A 514 -16.01 3.74 8.76
CA PRO A 514 -17.15 4.06 9.60
C PRO A 514 -16.68 4.33 11.06
N PRO A 515 -17.50 5.00 11.89
CA PRO A 515 -17.14 5.32 13.26
C PRO A 515 -17.11 4.10 14.20
N ASN A 516 -17.65 2.96 13.75
CA ASN A 516 -17.65 1.67 14.45
C ASN A 516 -16.63 0.71 13.83
N ASP A 517 -16.55 -0.50 14.36
CA ASP A 517 -15.61 -1.52 13.88
C ASP A 517 -16.09 -2.27 12.62
N ASP A 518 -17.40 -2.27 12.32
CA ASP A 518 -17.95 -3.02 11.20
C ASP A 518 -17.77 -2.26 9.88
N VAL A 519 -16.90 -2.76 9.01
CA VAL A 519 -16.56 -2.17 7.72
C VAL A 519 -17.14 -3.07 6.61
N GLU A 520 -18.25 -2.66 6.03
CA GLU A 520 -18.93 -3.43 5.00
C GLU A 520 -18.33 -3.14 3.61
N TYR A 521 -17.95 -4.19 2.89
CA TYR A 521 -17.40 -4.11 1.53
C TYR A 521 -18.52 -4.26 0.50
N ARG A 522 -19.54 -3.39 0.60
CA ARG A 522 -20.76 -3.49 -0.22
C ARG A 522 -20.53 -3.22 -1.69
N GLU A 523 -19.45 -2.55 -2.03
CA GLU A 523 -19.06 -2.34 -3.43
C GLU A 523 -18.64 -3.62 -4.15
N SER A 524 -18.43 -4.73 -3.40
CA SER A 524 -18.05 -6.03 -3.95
C SER A 524 -16.79 -5.90 -4.83
N ILE A 525 -16.78 -6.50 -6.02
CA ILE A 525 -15.65 -6.47 -6.96
C ILE A 525 -15.44 -5.10 -7.63
N PHE A 526 -16.35 -4.15 -7.45
CA PHE A 526 -16.32 -2.87 -8.12
C PHE A 526 -15.39 -1.87 -7.41
N VAL A 527 -14.09 -2.13 -7.47
CA VAL A 527 -13.03 -1.28 -6.92
C VAL A 527 -12.33 -0.54 -8.05
N GLY A 528 -12.03 0.75 -7.86
CA GLY A 528 -11.31 1.58 -8.83
C GLY A 528 -12.00 1.63 -10.19
N TYR A 529 -11.22 1.50 -11.29
CA TYR A 529 -11.75 1.59 -12.65
C TYR A 529 -12.86 0.58 -12.94
N ARG A 530 -12.90 -0.58 -12.23
CA ARG A 530 -13.98 -1.56 -12.39
C ARG A 530 -15.35 -0.94 -12.08
N TYR A 531 -15.40 -0.07 -11.10
CA TYR A 531 -16.61 0.69 -10.77
C TYR A 531 -16.88 1.77 -11.82
N TYR A 532 -15.91 2.64 -12.07
CA TYR A 532 -16.10 3.81 -12.91
C TYR A 532 -16.53 3.44 -14.34
N GLU A 533 -15.90 2.42 -14.91
CA GLU A 533 -16.24 1.94 -16.28
C GLU A 533 -17.57 1.19 -16.32
N THR A 534 -17.89 0.38 -15.31
CA THR A 534 -19.14 -0.40 -15.30
C THR A 534 -20.37 0.49 -15.17
N PHE A 535 -20.27 1.54 -14.33
CA PHE A 535 -21.39 2.44 -14.05
C PHE A 535 -21.29 3.79 -14.77
N HIS A 536 -20.33 3.93 -15.69
CA HIS A 536 -20.09 5.13 -16.50
C HIS A 536 -19.93 6.40 -15.65
N VAL A 537 -19.25 6.29 -14.50
CA VAL A 537 -18.99 7.41 -13.60
C VAL A 537 -17.78 8.20 -14.11
N PRO A 538 -17.94 9.51 -14.37
CA PRO A 538 -16.84 10.32 -14.90
C PRO A 538 -15.71 10.44 -13.88
N VAL A 539 -14.47 10.45 -14.39
CA VAL A 539 -13.26 10.56 -13.58
C VAL A 539 -12.36 11.68 -14.09
N LYS A 540 -11.51 12.20 -13.22
CA LYS A 540 -10.55 13.24 -13.59
C LYS A 540 -9.44 12.70 -14.48
N TYR A 541 -8.84 11.58 -14.09
CA TYR A 541 -7.88 10.81 -14.89
C TYR A 541 -8.18 9.32 -14.72
N PRO A 542 -8.32 8.57 -15.84
CA PRO A 542 -8.65 7.17 -15.78
C PRO A 542 -7.43 6.31 -15.43
N PHE A 543 -7.68 5.08 -14.98
CA PHE A 543 -6.66 4.05 -14.80
C PHE A 543 -5.87 3.82 -16.09
N GLY A 544 -4.56 3.68 -15.97
CA GLY A 544 -3.66 3.46 -17.10
C GLY A 544 -3.30 4.72 -17.87
N TYR A 545 -3.81 5.90 -17.50
CA TYR A 545 -3.57 7.16 -18.23
C TYR A 545 -2.17 7.72 -17.95
N GLY A 546 -1.56 8.27 -18.98
CA GLY A 546 -0.31 9.02 -18.93
C GLY A 546 0.14 9.42 -20.33
N LEU A 547 0.64 10.64 -20.47
CA LEU A 547 1.11 11.22 -21.72
C LEU A 547 2.62 10.99 -21.91
N SER A 548 3.10 11.24 -23.12
CA SER A 548 4.50 11.18 -23.51
C SER A 548 4.86 12.41 -24.35
N TYR A 549 6.14 12.73 -24.48
CA TYR A 549 6.62 13.74 -25.47
C TYR A 549 6.64 13.21 -26.90
N THR A 550 6.24 11.95 -27.11
CA THR A 550 6.06 11.31 -28.42
C THR A 550 4.65 10.74 -28.54
N SER A 551 4.35 10.15 -29.70
CA SER A 551 3.04 9.55 -29.97
C SER A 551 3.23 8.14 -30.55
N PHE A 552 2.26 7.27 -30.26
CA PHE A 552 2.29 5.88 -30.70
C PHE A 552 1.04 5.53 -31.50
N SER A 553 1.17 4.61 -32.43
CA SER A 553 0.04 4.00 -33.16
C SER A 553 0.02 2.50 -32.94
N TYR A 554 -1.18 1.94 -32.92
CA TYR A 554 -1.44 0.51 -32.72
C TYR A 554 -2.06 -0.08 -33.99
N SER A 555 -1.69 -1.31 -34.33
CA SER A 555 -2.19 -1.98 -35.52
C SER A 555 -2.14 -3.51 -35.44
N GLU A 556 -2.75 -4.20 -36.38
CA GLU A 556 -2.63 -5.63 -36.62
C GLU A 556 -2.99 -6.53 -35.42
N LEU A 557 -4.15 -6.26 -34.79
CA LEU A 557 -4.62 -7.10 -33.69
C LEU A 557 -5.01 -8.49 -34.19
N ASN A 558 -4.38 -9.51 -33.61
CA ASN A 558 -4.67 -10.91 -33.87
C ASN A 558 -5.28 -11.59 -32.66
N VAL A 559 -6.55 -12.01 -32.78
CA VAL A 559 -7.34 -12.66 -31.71
C VAL A 559 -8.06 -13.86 -32.34
N PRO A 560 -8.01 -15.06 -31.72
CA PRO A 560 -8.79 -16.19 -32.19
C PRO A 560 -10.30 -15.91 -32.05
N GLU A 561 -11.10 -16.42 -32.97
CA GLU A 561 -12.57 -16.23 -32.94
C GLU A 561 -13.22 -16.96 -31.75
N VAL A 562 -12.68 -18.13 -31.38
CA VAL A 562 -13.20 -18.99 -30.30
C VAL A 562 -12.09 -19.41 -29.36
N TYR A 563 -12.36 -19.38 -28.08
CA TYR A 563 -11.49 -19.87 -27.02
C TYR A 563 -12.21 -20.89 -26.13
N SER A 564 -11.57 -22.04 -25.91
CA SER A 564 -12.14 -23.15 -25.09
C SER A 564 -11.20 -23.68 -24.00
N GLY A 565 -10.10 -22.98 -23.71
CA GLY A 565 -9.16 -23.33 -22.64
C GLY A 565 -7.70 -23.35 -23.08
N GLY A 566 -6.80 -23.47 -22.10
CA GLY A 566 -5.36 -23.42 -22.28
C GLY A 566 -4.81 -22.01 -22.34
N LYS A 567 -3.66 -21.83 -23.00
CA LYS A 567 -3.01 -20.52 -23.18
C LYS A 567 -3.20 -20.04 -24.62
N ILE A 568 -3.55 -18.77 -24.77
CA ILE A 568 -3.63 -18.11 -26.08
C ILE A 568 -2.74 -16.88 -26.12
N GLN A 569 -2.21 -16.59 -27.29
CA GLN A 569 -1.40 -15.40 -27.55
C GLN A 569 -2.22 -14.36 -28.31
N ILE A 570 -2.19 -13.14 -27.80
CA ILE A 570 -2.81 -11.96 -28.42
C ILE A 570 -1.67 -11.11 -28.96
N GLY A 571 -1.56 -11.04 -30.28
CA GLY A 571 -0.51 -10.33 -31.00
C GLY A 571 -1.01 -9.01 -31.59
N PHE A 572 -0.20 -7.97 -31.56
CA PHE A 572 -0.46 -6.67 -32.20
C PHE A 572 0.85 -5.91 -32.40
N LYS A 573 0.82 -4.79 -33.12
CA LYS A 573 1.99 -3.95 -33.35
C LYS A 573 1.84 -2.57 -32.74
N ILE A 574 2.96 -2.02 -32.26
CA ILE A 574 3.06 -0.64 -31.80
C ILE A 574 4.21 0.05 -32.52
N LYS A 575 3.95 1.27 -33.00
CA LYS A 575 4.93 2.13 -33.69
C LYS A 575 5.03 3.49 -33.03
N ASN A 576 6.24 3.97 -32.83
CA ASN A 576 6.49 5.36 -32.46
C ASN A 576 6.35 6.24 -33.70
N ILE A 577 5.30 7.04 -33.78
CA ILE A 577 5.01 7.96 -34.90
C ILE A 577 5.45 9.40 -34.63
N GLY A 578 6.02 9.65 -33.46
CA GLY A 578 6.54 10.99 -33.09
C GLY A 578 8.02 11.17 -33.43
N LYS A 579 8.63 12.22 -32.85
CA LYS A 579 9.98 12.68 -33.21
C LYS A 579 11.06 12.33 -32.18
N VAL A 580 10.68 11.85 -31.00
CA VAL A 580 11.60 11.50 -29.91
C VAL A 580 11.41 10.06 -29.47
N SER A 581 12.46 9.45 -28.96
CA SER A 581 12.37 8.09 -28.39
C SER A 581 11.48 8.12 -27.14
N GLY A 582 10.71 7.06 -26.93
CA GLY A 582 9.85 6.94 -25.77
C GLY A 582 9.41 5.50 -25.51
N ALA A 583 8.78 5.30 -24.37
CA ALA A 583 8.16 4.02 -24.05
C ALA A 583 6.63 4.16 -24.00
N GLU A 584 5.95 3.14 -24.56
CA GLU A 584 4.50 2.97 -24.43
C GLU A 584 4.21 1.78 -23.53
N ILE A 585 3.11 1.86 -22.79
CA ILE A 585 2.59 0.76 -21.99
C ILE A 585 1.31 0.26 -22.65
N ALA A 586 1.43 -0.83 -23.40
CA ALA A 586 0.30 -1.51 -23.96
C ALA A 586 -0.47 -2.26 -22.89
N GLN A 587 -1.78 -2.04 -22.81
CA GLN A 587 -2.68 -2.60 -21.82
C GLN A 587 -3.73 -3.46 -22.51
N LEU A 588 -3.80 -4.73 -22.12
CA LEU A 588 -4.78 -5.69 -22.64
C LEU A 588 -5.92 -5.83 -21.64
N TYR A 589 -7.11 -5.54 -22.09
CA TYR A 589 -8.33 -5.67 -21.34
C TYR A 589 -9.28 -6.71 -21.96
N ILE A 590 -10.05 -7.37 -21.12
CA ILE A 590 -11.20 -8.16 -21.53
C ILE A 590 -12.50 -7.46 -21.09
N CYS A 591 -13.46 -7.41 -22.01
CA CYS A 591 -14.75 -6.77 -21.82
C CYS A 591 -15.85 -7.79 -22.12
N PRO A 592 -16.57 -8.34 -21.12
CA PRO A 592 -17.77 -9.13 -21.38
C PRO A 592 -18.81 -8.24 -22.05
N ILE A 593 -19.41 -8.72 -23.17
CA ILE A 593 -20.40 -7.92 -23.91
C ILE A 593 -21.73 -7.88 -23.16
N GLU A 594 -22.11 -9.01 -22.57
CA GLU A 594 -23.27 -9.14 -21.70
C GLU A 594 -22.92 -10.10 -20.55
N SER A 595 -23.43 -9.82 -19.36
CA SER A 595 -23.26 -10.69 -18.19
C SER A 595 -24.46 -10.58 -17.26
N ASP A 596 -24.99 -11.73 -16.86
CA ASP A 596 -25.96 -11.86 -15.75
C ASP A 596 -25.29 -12.19 -14.41
N VAL A 597 -23.95 -12.23 -14.41
CA VAL A 597 -23.11 -12.40 -13.20
C VAL A 597 -22.53 -11.04 -12.82
N ILE A 598 -22.47 -10.71 -11.55
CA ILE A 598 -21.81 -9.51 -11.02
C ILE A 598 -20.37 -9.52 -11.53
N ARG A 599 -20.05 -8.66 -12.48
CA ARG A 599 -18.76 -8.61 -13.14
C ARG A 599 -18.48 -7.21 -13.67
N SER A 600 -17.20 -6.82 -13.62
CA SER A 600 -16.77 -5.57 -14.23
C SER A 600 -16.96 -5.58 -15.74
N HIS A 601 -17.35 -4.43 -16.29
CA HIS A 601 -17.46 -4.22 -17.74
C HIS A 601 -16.12 -4.35 -18.47
N ILE A 602 -15.00 -4.07 -17.77
CA ILE A 602 -13.65 -4.13 -18.31
C ILE A 602 -12.66 -4.57 -17.24
N GLU A 603 -11.73 -5.45 -17.57
CA GLU A 603 -10.73 -5.97 -16.65
C GLU A 603 -9.35 -6.07 -17.30
N LEU A 604 -8.31 -5.53 -16.67
CA LEU A 604 -6.91 -5.69 -17.09
C LEU A 604 -6.47 -7.15 -16.94
N LYS A 605 -5.94 -7.74 -18.01
CA LYS A 605 -5.44 -9.12 -18.03
C LYS A 605 -4.05 -9.26 -18.66
N GLY A 606 -3.48 -8.17 -19.17
CA GLY A 606 -2.13 -8.15 -19.70
C GLY A 606 -1.60 -6.74 -19.86
N PHE A 607 -0.28 -6.59 -19.76
CA PHE A 607 0.40 -5.34 -20.09
C PHE A 607 1.87 -5.59 -20.43
N GLN A 608 2.44 -4.65 -21.20
CA GLN A 608 3.87 -4.64 -21.49
C GLN A 608 4.33 -3.21 -21.77
N LYS A 609 5.48 -2.83 -21.18
CA LYS A 609 6.17 -1.57 -21.48
C LYS A 609 7.16 -1.79 -22.63
N ILE A 610 7.06 -0.98 -23.67
CA ILE A 610 7.80 -1.13 -24.91
C ILE A 610 8.55 0.16 -25.23
N TYR A 611 9.89 0.09 -25.37
CA TYR A 611 10.74 1.22 -25.73
C TYR A 611 10.92 1.26 -27.24
N LEU A 612 10.67 2.43 -27.87
CA LEU A 612 10.68 2.62 -29.32
C LEU A 612 11.40 3.90 -29.71
N HIS A 613 12.29 3.80 -30.70
CA HIS A 613 12.87 4.97 -31.38
C HIS A 613 11.87 5.60 -32.36
N PRO A 614 12.05 6.85 -32.78
CA PRO A 614 11.22 7.46 -33.82
C PRO A 614 11.13 6.57 -35.07
N GLY A 615 9.92 6.26 -35.52
CA GLY A 615 9.63 5.38 -36.66
C GLY A 615 9.77 3.88 -36.38
N GLU A 616 10.32 3.46 -35.23
CA GLU A 616 10.45 2.05 -34.88
C GLU A 616 9.07 1.43 -34.58
N GLU A 617 8.90 0.19 -35.08
CA GLU A 617 7.71 -0.63 -34.87
C GLU A 617 8.12 -1.96 -34.22
N LYS A 618 7.36 -2.42 -33.24
CA LYS A 618 7.56 -3.73 -32.60
C LYS A 618 6.26 -4.51 -32.53
N GLU A 619 6.37 -5.81 -32.71
CA GLU A 619 5.32 -6.76 -32.38
C GLU A 619 5.30 -6.99 -30.87
N VAL A 620 4.11 -7.01 -30.32
CA VAL A 620 3.82 -7.26 -28.89
C VAL A 620 2.94 -8.49 -28.80
N ILE A 621 3.31 -9.43 -27.94
CA ILE A 621 2.55 -10.64 -27.69
C ILE A 621 2.22 -10.72 -26.20
N LEU A 622 0.93 -10.74 -25.89
CA LEU A 622 0.41 -10.94 -24.52
C LEU A 622 -0.32 -12.27 -24.44
N GLU A 623 -0.23 -12.94 -23.31
CA GLU A 623 -0.82 -14.24 -23.06
C GLU A 623 -2.10 -14.10 -22.21
N LEU A 624 -3.16 -14.76 -22.62
CA LEU A 624 -4.36 -15.00 -21.82
C LEU A 624 -4.50 -16.50 -21.54
N ASP A 625 -5.13 -16.82 -20.43
CA ASP A 625 -5.44 -18.18 -19.98
C ASP A 625 -6.86 -18.29 -19.44
N GLU A 626 -7.25 -19.46 -18.94
CA GLU A 626 -8.58 -19.71 -18.39
C GLU A 626 -8.91 -18.75 -17.22
N ARG A 627 -7.93 -18.38 -16.41
CA ARG A 627 -8.11 -17.46 -15.30
C ARG A 627 -8.54 -16.07 -15.77
N SER A 628 -8.15 -15.66 -16.98
CA SER A 628 -8.51 -14.37 -17.56
C SER A 628 -10.02 -14.22 -17.77
N PHE A 629 -10.73 -15.31 -18.02
CA PHE A 629 -12.18 -15.37 -18.27
C PHE A 629 -12.99 -15.93 -17.10
N SER A 630 -12.35 -16.20 -15.97
CA SER A 630 -12.95 -16.88 -14.83
C SER A 630 -13.41 -15.87 -13.78
N VAL A 631 -14.47 -16.26 -13.06
CA VAL A 631 -14.90 -15.70 -11.78
C VAL A 631 -14.80 -16.77 -10.70
N TYR A 632 -14.76 -16.40 -9.45
CA TYR A 632 -14.72 -17.37 -8.35
C TYR A 632 -16.11 -17.94 -8.09
N ASP A 633 -16.24 -19.24 -8.28
CA ASP A 633 -17.47 -19.99 -8.00
C ASP A 633 -17.45 -20.41 -6.52
N VAL A 634 -18.30 -19.78 -5.72
CA VAL A 634 -18.37 -19.99 -4.27
C VAL A 634 -18.83 -21.41 -3.92
N GLU A 635 -19.71 -22.00 -4.72
CA GLU A 635 -20.21 -23.38 -4.50
C GLU A 635 -19.11 -24.41 -4.79
N LYS A 636 -18.37 -24.23 -5.89
CA LYS A 636 -17.25 -25.11 -6.27
C LYS A 636 -15.96 -24.82 -5.51
N LYS A 637 -15.87 -23.65 -4.86
CA LYS A 637 -14.66 -23.12 -4.22
C LYS A 637 -13.46 -23.07 -5.18
N ALA A 638 -13.70 -22.65 -6.41
CA ALA A 638 -12.70 -22.60 -7.48
C ALA A 638 -13.03 -21.52 -8.51
N PHE A 639 -12.01 -21.05 -9.22
CA PHE A 639 -12.23 -20.19 -10.38
C PHE A 639 -12.83 -21.00 -11.52
N SER A 640 -13.87 -20.48 -12.14
CA SER A 640 -14.66 -21.14 -13.18
C SER A 640 -14.79 -20.20 -14.39
N MET A 641 -14.44 -20.72 -15.57
CA MET A 641 -14.48 -19.96 -16.81
C MET A 641 -15.93 -19.76 -17.27
N LEU A 642 -16.32 -18.51 -17.54
CA LEU A 642 -17.63 -18.13 -17.98
C LEU A 642 -17.73 -18.21 -19.51
N SER A 643 -18.75 -18.89 -20.03
CA SER A 643 -19.12 -18.80 -21.44
C SER A 643 -19.70 -17.43 -21.76
N GLY A 644 -19.46 -16.97 -22.96
CA GLY A 644 -20.04 -15.74 -23.46
C GLY A 644 -19.24 -15.08 -24.59
N LYS A 645 -19.75 -13.95 -25.05
CA LYS A 645 -19.06 -13.10 -26.00
C LYS A 645 -18.24 -12.05 -25.27
N TYR A 646 -16.99 -11.95 -25.65
CA TYR A 646 -16.04 -10.99 -25.09
C TYR A 646 -15.46 -10.11 -26.17
N GLN A 647 -15.13 -8.89 -25.84
CA GLN A 647 -14.28 -8.04 -26.65
C GLN A 647 -12.89 -7.99 -26.02
N ILE A 648 -11.88 -8.32 -26.77
CA ILE A 648 -10.47 -8.16 -26.41
C ILE A 648 -10.05 -6.78 -26.86
N CYS A 649 -9.60 -5.97 -25.92
CA CYS A 649 -9.25 -4.58 -26.15
C CYS A 649 -7.77 -4.33 -25.84
N ILE A 650 -7.07 -3.64 -26.74
CA ILE A 650 -5.71 -3.14 -26.53
C ILE A 650 -5.77 -1.63 -26.48
N GLY A 651 -5.18 -1.04 -25.45
CA GLY A 651 -5.21 0.40 -25.26
C GLY A 651 -4.00 0.99 -24.59
N ALA A 652 -3.94 2.31 -24.57
CA ALA A 652 -2.99 3.12 -23.86
C ALA A 652 -3.49 3.52 -22.43
N SER A 653 -4.79 3.33 -22.18
CA SER A 653 -5.47 3.42 -20.89
C SER A 653 -6.84 2.75 -21.01
N VAL A 654 -7.57 2.66 -19.91
CA VAL A 654 -8.94 2.11 -19.90
C VAL A 654 -9.91 2.96 -20.74
N HIS A 655 -9.66 4.27 -20.90
CA HIS A 655 -10.44 5.17 -21.77
C HIS A 655 -9.91 5.28 -23.20
N ASP A 656 -8.67 4.87 -23.44
CA ASP A 656 -8.03 4.98 -24.78
C ASP A 656 -7.76 3.58 -25.35
N LEU A 657 -8.85 2.93 -25.79
CA LEU A 657 -8.84 1.59 -26.39
C LEU A 657 -8.64 1.67 -27.90
N GLN A 658 -7.43 1.42 -28.34
CA GLN A 658 -6.95 1.59 -29.73
C GLN A 658 -7.37 0.47 -30.67
N LEU A 659 -7.34 -0.79 -30.18
CA LEU A 659 -7.70 -1.96 -30.99
C LEU A 659 -8.74 -2.81 -30.24
N LYS A 660 -9.69 -3.38 -31.01
CA LYS A 660 -10.77 -4.20 -30.44
C LYS A 660 -11.07 -5.38 -31.36
N ALA A 661 -11.25 -6.56 -30.82
CA ALA A 661 -11.70 -7.75 -31.55
C ALA A 661 -12.65 -8.57 -30.67
N ASN A 662 -13.65 -9.19 -31.30
CA ASN A 662 -14.57 -10.05 -30.57
C ASN A 662 -14.05 -11.48 -30.53
N MET A 663 -14.36 -12.18 -29.43
CA MET A 663 -14.02 -13.59 -29.23
C MET A 663 -15.17 -14.27 -28.49
N GLU A 664 -15.50 -15.48 -28.88
CA GLU A 664 -16.43 -16.34 -28.15
C GLU A 664 -15.66 -17.23 -27.18
N VAL A 665 -16.04 -17.23 -25.93
CA VAL A 665 -15.45 -18.10 -24.89
C VAL A 665 -16.42 -19.22 -24.59
N VAL A 666 -15.96 -20.45 -24.70
CA VAL A 666 -16.69 -21.66 -24.36
C VAL A 666 -16.24 -22.12 -22.97
N GLY A 667 -16.93 -21.64 -21.95
CA GLY A 667 -16.63 -21.96 -20.57
C GLY A 667 -17.17 -23.32 -20.12
N ASN A 668 -16.81 -23.69 -18.92
CA ASN A 668 -17.14 -25.00 -18.32
C ASN A 668 -18.14 -24.90 -17.16
N SER A 669 -18.71 -23.73 -16.93
CA SER A 669 -19.54 -23.46 -15.74
C SER A 669 -20.81 -22.69 -16.10
N TYR A 670 -21.88 -23.07 -15.42
CA TYR A 670 -23.14 -22.35 -15.38
C TYR A 670 -23.23 -21.59 -14.05
N PHE A 671 -23.60 -20.32 -14.16
CA PHE A 671 -23.85 -19.45 -13.01
C PHE A 671 -25.35 -19.13 -12.93
N ARG A 672 -25.83 -18.89 -11.70
CA ARG A 672 -27.18 -18.36 -11.49
C ARG A 672 -27.29 -16.99 -12.13
N ASN A 673 -28.50 -16.58 -12.49
CA ASN A 673 -28.78 -15.22 -12.90
C ASN A 673 -28.69 -14.29 -11.68
N GLU A 674 -27.51 -13.68 -11.48
CA GLU A 674 -27.26 -12.77 -10.36
C GLU A 674 -27.95 -11.42 -10.56
N ARG A 675 -28.30 -11.04 -11.80
CA ARG A 675 -29.09 -9.83 -12.09
C ARG A 675 -30.47 -9.87 -11.46
N GLU A 676 -31.09 -11.02 -11.40
CA GLU A 676 -32.39 -11.19 -10.72
C GLU A 676 -32.24 -11.25 -9.19
N LEU A 677 -31.14 -11.85 -8.71
CA LEU A 677 -30.90 -12.05 -7.27
C LEU A 677 -30.38 -10.79 -6.58
N PHE A 678 -29.56 -10.00 -7.28
CA PHE A 678 -28.84 -8.85 -6.75
C PHE A 678 -29.02 -7.59 -7.64
N PRO A 679 -30.24 -7.11 -7.90
CA PRO A 679 -30.49 -6.02 -8.84
C PRO A 679 -29.77 -4.71 -8.50
N ASP A 680 -29.43 -4.46 -7.23
CA ASP A 680 -28.70 -3.26 -6.82
C ASP A 680 -27.31 -3.17 -7.48
N TYR A 681 -26.66 -4.31 -7.78
CA TYR A 681 -25.36 -4.35 -8.43
C TYR A 681 -25.40 -4.13 -9.95
N PHE A 682 -26.60 -4.05 -10.54
CA PHE A 682 -26.81 -3.86 -11.98
C PHE A 682 -27.53 -2.55 -12.35
N ARG A 683 -27.95 -1.77 -11.35
CA ARG A 683 -28.54 -0.44 -11.58
C ARG A 683 -27.46 0.64 -11.65
N GLU A 684 -27.79 1.82 -12.16
CA GLU A 684 -26.90 2.99 -12.16
C GLU A 684 -26.44 3.36 -10.75
N GLN A 685 -25.16 3.70 -10.60
CA GLN A 685 -24.51 4.02 -9.34
C GLN A 685 -23.64 5.30 -9.48
N PRO A 686 -24.21 6.50 -9.69
CA PRO A 686 -23.44 7.68 -10.12
C PRO A 686 -22.58 8.32 -9.03
N HIS A 687 -22.87 8.09 -7.73
CA HIS A 687 -22.19 8.72 -6.59
C HIS A 687 -21.86 7.71 -5.51
N GLY A 688 -20.88 6.83 -5.79
CA GLY A 688 -20.56 5.69 -4.94
C GLY A 688 -21.62 4.58 -5.05
N MET A 689 -21.26 3.40 -4.59
CA MET A 689 -22.18 2.26 -4.60
C MET A 689 -23.23 2.42 -3.48
N GLU A 690 -24.49 2.20 -3.83
CA GLU A 690 -25.62 2.21 -2.88
C GLU A 690 -26.32 0.87 -2.92
N ILE A 691 -25.82 -0.06 -2.09
CA ILE A 691 -26.30 -1.44 -2.03
C ILE A 691 -27.11 -1.65 -0.75
N SER A 692 -28.29 -2.23 -0.86
CA SER A 692 -29.11 -2.59 0.30
C SER A 692 -28.39 -3.60 1.19
N ALA A 693 -28.62 -3.49 2.50
CA ALA A 693 -28.08 -4.45 3.47
C ALA A 693 -28.54 -5.89 3.16
N GLU A 694 -29.79 -6.04 2.74
CA GLU A 694 -30.38 -7.34 2.40
C GLU A 694 -29.60 -8.05 1.28
N GLN A 695 -29.32 -7.37 0.16
CA GLN A 695 -28.59 -7.97 -0.96
C GLN A 695 -27.11 -8.20 -0.60
N PHE A 696 -26.49 -7.28 0.14
CA PHE A 696 -25.13 -7.49 0.61
C PHE A 696 -25.02 -8.68 1.57
N TYR A 697 -25.94 -8.82 2.53
CA TYR A 697 -25.93 -9.95 3.46
C TYR A 697 -26.24 -11.28 2.77
N GLN A 698 -27.09 -11.26 1.75
CA GLN A 698 -27.32 -12.43 0.91
C GLN A 698 -26.04 -12.82 0.14
N LEU A 699 -25.32 -11.86 -0.41
CA LEU A 699 -24.04 -12.09 -1.10
C LEU A 699 -22.96 -12.58 -0.12
N LEU A 700 -22.95 -12.05 1.12
CA LEU A 700 -22.04 -12.45 2.20
C LEU A 700 -22.32 -13.89 2.71
N GLY A 701 -23.50 -14.45 2.39
CA GLY A 701 -23.93 -15.77 2.85
C GLY A 701 -24.72 -15.75 4.16
N GLY A 702 -25.15 -14.59 4.61
CA GLY A 702 -25.98 -14.36 5.80
C GLY A 702 -25.68 -13.03 6.47
N GLU A 703 -26.56 -12.63 7.39
CA GLU A 703 -26.35 -11.43 8.18
C GLU A 703 -25.10 -11.56 9.06
N PRO A 704 -24.12 -10.64 8.95
CA PRO A 704 -22.93 -10.71 9.76
C PRO A 704 -23.27 -10.50 11.24
N LYS A 705 -22.43 -11.05 12.10
CA LYS A 705 -22.49 -10.72 13.53
C LYS A 705 -21.96 -9.30 13.69
N HIS A 706 -22.85 -8.33 13.72
CA HIS A 706 -22.47 -6.96 14.02
C HIS A 706 -21.88 -6.84 15.42
N ASP A 707 -20.84 -6.04 15.56
CA ASP A 707 -20.38 -5.61 16.88
C ASP A 707 -21.45 -4.68 17.47
N LYS A 708 -22.38 -5.29 18.25
CA LYS A 708 -23.37 -4.52 19.00
C LYS A 708 -22.65 -3.50 19.87
N GLU A 709 -23.25 -2.31 20.04
CA GLU A 709 -22.82 -1.37 21.06
C GLU A 709 -22.66 -2.11 22.38
N LYS A 710 -21.43 -2.32 22.81
CA LYS A 710 -21.11 -3.15 23.98
C LYS A 710 -21.65 -2.51 25.24
N LYS A 711 -22.39 -3.26 26.00
CA LYS A 711 -22.85 -2.85 27.33
C LYS A 711 -21.79 -3.15 28.38
N ARG A 712 -21.87 -2.45 29.49
CA ARG A 712 -21.03 -2.77 30.65
C ARG A 712 -21.27 -4.22 31.10
N GLY A 713 -20.23 -5.06 31.04
CA GLY A 713 -20.24 -6.50 31.28
C GLY A 713 -19.73 -7.31 30.11
N GLU A 714 -19.59 -6.70 28.91
CA GLU A 714 -19.26 -7.36 27.65
C GLU A 714 -17.85 -7.00 27.11
N TYR A 715 -17.13 -6.07 27.75
CA TYR A 715 -15.80 -5.63 27.31
C TYR A 715 -14.74 -6.71 27.55
N THR A 716 -13.84 -6.84 26.57
CA THR A 716 -12.74 -7.80 26.55
C THR A 716 -11.40 -7.11 26.34
N VAL A 717 -10.31 -7.84 26.35
CA VAL A 717 -8.97 -7.34 26.01
C VAL A 717 -8.81 -7.01 24.52
N TYR A 718 -9.74 -7.49 23.68
CA TYR A 718 -9.73 -7.25 22.22
C TYR A 718 -10.42 -5.95 21.81
N ASP A 719 -11.02 -5.24 22.75
CA ASP A 719 -11.67 -3.95 22.49
C ASP A 719 -10.64 -2.82 22.46
N SER A 720 -10.98 -1.74 21.74
CA SER A 720 -10.10 -0.58 21.67
C SER A 720 -9.96 0.10 23.03
N TYR A 721 -8.78 0.66 23.27
CA TYR A 721 -8.51 1.43 24.49
C TYR A 721 -9.55 2.53 24.69
N GLN A 722 -9.87 3.31 23.65
CA GLN A 722 -10.82 4.43 23.77
C GLN A 722 -12.24 3.96 24.15
N ASP A 723 -12.67 2.78 23.70
CA ASP A 723 -14.00 2.27 24.03
C ASP A 723 -14.07 1.83 25.50
N VAL A 724 -13.01 1.19 26.01
CA VAL A 724 -12.96 0.65 27.38
C VAL A 724 -12.74 1.75 28.43
N VAL A 725 -11.87 2.74 28.17
CA VAL A 725 -11.55 3.77 29.18
C VAL A 725 -12.69 4.74 29.43
N ASN A 726 -13.61 4.91 28.50
CA ASN A 726 -14.71 5.87 28.61
C ASN A 726 -15.85 5.39 29.50
N VAL A 727 -15.97 4.08 29.76
CA VAL A 727 -17.15 3.49 30.44
C VAL A 727 -17.01 3.36 31.96
N SER A 728 -15.84 3.64 32.54
CA SER A 728 -15.63 3.57 33.99
C SER A 728 -14.86 4.79 34.54
N MET A 729 -15.04 5.10 35.82
CA MET A 729 -14.25 6.18 36.44
C MET A 729 -12.76 5.88 36.47
N PHE A 730 -12.38 4.61 36.73
CA PHE A 730 -10.99 4.18 36.65
C PHE A 730 -10.42 4.34 35.24
N GLY A 731 -11.17 3.94 34.23
CA GLY A 731 -10.77 4.15 32.82
C GLY A 731 -10.54 5.62 32.50
N LYS A 732 -11.46 6.51 32.88
CA LYS A 732 -11.30 7.98 32.69
C LYS A 732 -10.07 8.54 33.40
N PHE A 733 -9.75 8.04 34.58
CA PHE A 733 -8.51 8.40 35.30
C PHE A 733 -7.27 7.96 34.49
N VAL A 734 -7.22 6.69 34.05
CA VAL A 734 -6.12 6.16 33.25
C VAL A 734 -5.98 6.96 31.96
N ARG A 735 -7.08 7.28 31.27
CA ARG A 735 -7.08 8.15 30.07
C ARG A 735 -6.40 9.50 30.35
N GLY A 736 -6.71 10.13 31.48
CA GLY A 736 -6.06 11.39 31.88
C GLY A 736 -4.54 11.26 32.02
N VAL A 737 -4.09 10.18 32.68
CA VAL A 737 -2.66 9.89 32.84
C VAL A 737 -1.96 9.62 31.53
N VAL A 738 -2.57 8.80 30.66
CA VAL A 738 -2.04 8.48 29.33
C VAL A 738 -1.95 9.73 28.45
N HIS A 739 -2.98 10.60 28.48
CA HIS A 739 -2.96 11.84 27.71
C HIS A 739 -1.82 12.79 28.16
N ILE A 740 -1.55 12.88 29.48
CA ILE A 740 -0.40 13.63 29.98
C ILE A 740 0.91 12.98 29.52
N GLY A 741 1.01 11.65 29.61
CA GLY A 741 2.18 10.90 29.13
C GLY A 741 2.46 11.12 27.65
N LEU A 742 1.45 11.05 26.80
CA LEU A 742 1.58 11.32 25.35
C LEU A 742 2.08 12.75 25.08
N LYS A 743 1.57 13.75 25.81
CA LYS A 743 2.07 15.14 25.68
C LYS A 743 3.54 15.28 26.07
N ILE A 744 4.02 14.49 27.03
CA ILE A 744 5.42 14.49 27.45
C ILE A 744 6.30 13.79 26.41
N ILE A 745 5.89 12.62 25.94
CA ILE A 745 6.63 11.82 24.94
C ILE A 745 6.71 12.57 23.60
N LEU A 746 5.61 13.19 23.20
CA LEU A 746 5.48 13.91 21.93
C LEU A 746 5.77 15.42 22.06
N ARG A 747 6.46 15.82 23.12
CA ARG A 747 6.80 17.23 23.37
C ARG A 747 7.60 17.81 22.22
N GLY A 748 7.12 18.94 21.69
CA GLY A 748 7.74 19.62 20.54
C GLY A 748 7.19 19.22 19.18
N LYS A 749 6.34 18.19 19.10
CA LYS A 749 5.63 17.80 17.87
C LYS A 749 4.25 18.43 17.83
N SER A 750 3.85 18.91 16.65
CA SER A 750 2.49 19.42 16.41
C SER A 750 1.49 18.28 16.26
N GLU A 751 0.20 18.56 16.46
CA GLU A 751 -0.87 17.56 16.19
C GLU A 751 -0.97 17.18 14.70
N ARG A 752 -0.31 17.93 13.83
CA ARG A 752 -0.24 17.65 12.38
C ARG A 752 0.92 16.71 12.02
N ASP A 753 1.90 16.57 12.91
CA ASP A 753 3.07 15.70 12.71
C ASP A 753 2.61 14.24 12.52
N PRO A 754 3.06 13.53 11.45
CA PRO A 754 2.70 12.14 11.19
C PRO A 754 3.01 11.20 12.36
N ALA A 755 4.16 11.39 13.01
CA ALA A 755 4.53 10.56 14.17
C ALA A 755 3.60 10.81 15.36
N PHE A 756 3.19 12.08 15.59
CA PHE A 756 2.20 12.40 16.61
C PHE A 756 0.87 11.69 16.33
N LYS A 757 0.37 11.78 15.11
CA LYS A 757 -0.88 11.13 14.70
C LYS A 757 -0.80 9.62 14.85
N MET A 758 0.27 8.99 14.37
CA MET A 758 0.44 7.54 14.42
C MET A 758 0.48 7.03 15.87
N VAL A 759 1.27 7.66 16.75
CA VAL A 759 1.37 7.25 18.16
C VAL A 759 0.04 7.45 18.88
N LYS A 760 -0.62 8.60 18.66
CA LYS A 760 -1.92 8.89 19.26
C LYS A 760 -2.97 7.88 18.84
N MET A 761 -3.09 7.61 17.54
CA MET A 761 -4.06 6.66 17.01
C MET A 761 -3.75 5.23 17.45
N GLY A 762 -2.47 4.84 17.44
CA GLY A 762 -2.03 3.53 17.93
C GLY A 762 -2.42 3.27 19.39
N VAL A 763 -2.39 4.30 20.25
CA VAL A 763 -2.84 4.21 21.65
C VAL A 763 -4.36 4.25 21.74
N GLU A 764 -5.03 5.23 21.12
CA GLU A 764 -6.47 5.46 21.26
C GLU A 764 -7.30 4.35 20.63
N GLU A 765 -6.93 3.89 19.43
CA GLU A 765 -7.66 2.88 18.67
C GLU A 765 -7.06 1.46 18.81
N GLY A 766 -5.88 1.33 19.43
CA GLY A 766 -5.27 0.05 19.72
C GLY A 766 -6.16 -0.83 20.60
N ASN A 767 -6.23 -2.14 20.30
CA ASN A 767 -6.85 -3.07 21.22
C ASN A 767 -5.98 -3.26 22.48
N LEU A 768 -6.60 -3.57 23.59
CA LEU A 768 -5.89 -3.60 24.90
C LEU A 768 -4.78 -4.66 24.95
N GLU A 769 -4.95 -5.80 24.30
CA GLU A 769 -3.93 -6.87 24.26
C GLU A 769 -2.72 -6.45 23.42
N GLY A 770 -2.94 -5.87 22.24
CA GLY A 770 -1.87 -5.35 21.38
C GLY A 770 -1.06 -4.22 22.03
N LEU A 771 -1.68 -3.41 22.90
CA LEU A 771 -0.99 -2.37 23.66
C LEU A 771 0.02 -2.94 24.65
N ILE A 772 -0.12 -4.18 25.13
CA ILE A 772 0.90 -4.84 25.97
C ILE A 772 2.20 -4.99 25.19
N ALA A 773 2.10 -5.35 23.91
CA ALA A 773 3.28 -5.51 23.04
C ALA A 773 3.89 -4.17 22.63
N THR A 774 3.06 -3.18 22.23
CA THR A 774 3.50 -1.98 21.52
C THR A 774 3.77 -0.77 22.41
N SER A 775 3.30 -0.76 23.68
CA SER A 775 3.43 0.40 24.59
C SER A 775 4.79 0.57 25.28
N GLY A 776 5.78 -0.27 24.95
CA GLY A 776 7.07 -0.22 25.64
C GLY A 776 7.02 -0.63 27.13
N GLY A 777 5.92 -1.28 27.58
CA GLY A 777 5.70 -1.75 28.95
C GLY A 777 4.93 -0.76 29.84
N ILE A 778 4.37 0.27 29.27
CA ILE A 778 3.42 1.17 29.96
C ILE A 778 2.10 0.44 30.20
N ALA A 779 1.55 -0.22 29.18
CA ALA A 779 0.39 -1.09 29.29
C ALA A 779 0.83 -2.49 29.80
N THR A 780 0.73 -2.70 31.12
CA THR A 780 1.02 -4.02 31.70
C THR A 780 -0.23 -4.91 31.67
N PRO A 781 -0.09 -6.24 31.62
CA PRO A 781 -1.24 -7.16 31.70
C PRO A 781 -2.12 -6.88 32.93
N LYS A 782 -1.50 -6.48 34.05
CA LYS A 782 -2.21 -6.11 35.27
C LYS A 782 -3.09 -4.87 35.10
N LEU A 783 -2.58 -3.84 34.43
CA LEU A 783 -3.35 -2.62 34.12
C LEU A 783 -4.50 -2.91 33.17
N ILE A 784 -4.26 -3.72 32.14
CA ILE A 784 -5.27 -4.12 31.16
C ILE A 784 -6.42 -4.91 31.83
N ASP A 785 -6.08 -5.92 32.64
CA ASP A 785 -7.08 -6.65 33.41
C ASP A 785 -7.94 -5.72 34.30
N MET A 786 -7.30 -4.77 35.00
CA MET A 786 -7.99 -3.79 35.84
C MET A 786 -8.95 -2.91 35.03
N LEU A 787 -8.55 -2.46 33.82
CA LEU A 787 -9.40 -1.69 32.92
C LEU A 787 -10.63 -2.49 32.51
N VAL A 788 -10.45 -3.72 32.04
CA VAL A 788 -11.53 -4.62 31.62
C VAL A 788 -12.47 -4.96 32.81
N TYR A 789 -11.93 -5.30 33.98
CA TYR A 789 -12.76 -5.59 35.15
C TYR A 789 -13.61 -4.39 35.58
N ASN A 790 -13.02 -3.18 35.58
CA ASN A 790 -13.76 -1.95 35.95
C ASN A 790 -14.81 -1.61 34.89
N ALA A 791 -14.51 -1.75 33.59
CA ALA A 791 -15.48 -1.57 32.51
C ALA A 791 -16.68 -2.53 32.67
N ASN A 792 -16.43 -3.74 33.14
CA ASN A 792 -17.47 -4.79 33.34
C ASN A 792 -18.11 -4.78 34.74
N LYS A 793 -17.89 -3.76 35.58
CA LYS A 793 -18.41 -3.70 36.96
C LYS A 793 -17.90 -4.82 37.88
N LYS A 794 -16.82 -5.51 37.52
CA LYS A 794 -16.20 -6.60 38.31
C LYS A 794 -15.18 -6.04 39.31
N TYR A 795 -15.59 -5.10 40.15
CA TYR A 795 -14.72 -4.32 41.06
C TYR A 795 -13.93 -5.18 42.03
N LEU A 796 -14.52 -6.25 42.55
CA LEU A 796 -13.83 -7.19 43.46
C LEU A 796 -12.68 -7.92 42.77
N GLN A 797 -12.86 -8.27 41.49
CA GLN A 797 -11.82 -8.91 40.70
C GLN A 797 -10.71 -7.91 40.36
N ALA A 798 -11.05 -6.67 40.02
CA ALA A 798 -10.09 -5.59 39.82
C ALA A 798 -9.24 -5.38 41.09
N PHE A 799 -9.87 -5.34 42.29
CA PHE A 799 -9.16 -5.19 43.55
C PHE A 799 -8.25 -6.40 43.86
N LYS A 800 -8.73 -7.63 43.66
CA LYS A 800 -7.91 -8.84 43.83
C LYS A 800 -6.72 -8.82 42.85
N ARG A 801 -6.90 -8.35 41.63
CA ARG A 801 -5.83 -8.24 40.65
C ARG A 801 -4.79 -7.18 41.03
N LEU A 802 -5.24 -6.07 41.64
CA LEU A 802 -4.34 -5.03 42.18
C LEU A 802 -3.39 -5.60 43.25
N LEU A 803 -3.89 -6.46 44.13
CA LEU A 803 -3.12 -7.06 45.23
C LEU A 803 -2.23 -8.23 44.82
N LYS A 804 -2.49 -8.85 43.65
CA LYS A 804 -1.68 -9.94 43.11
C LYS A 804 -0.39 -9.37 42.53
N LYS A 805 0.76 -9.89 43.00
CA LYS A 805 2.09 -9.51 42.50
C LYS A 805 2.26 -9.93 41.04
#